data_1ff0fb359a4157fe304f05d01a3e3ec7
#
_entry.id   1ff0fb359a4157fe304f05d01a3e3ec7
#
_cell.length_a   1.000
_cell.length_b   1.000
_cell.length_c   1.000
_cell.angle_alpha   90.00
_cell.angle_beta   90.00
_cell.angle_gamma   90.00
#
_symmetry.space_group_name_H-M   'P 1'
#
loop_
_entity.id
_entity.type
_entity.pdbx_description
1 polymer ?
#
loop_
_entity_poly.entity_id
_entity_poly.type
_entity_poly.pdbx_seq_one_letter_code
_entity_poly.pdbx_strand_id
1 'polypeptide(L)'
;MGKQKRQRSKPHKQNPTGLVSVKDFESEEIENVTNEDRERALQRVYEEIKSVNVEEKLSGLQAIELMSCNSALAVQIAKSEIAKLVGPLLVDENVLVRACSASALRYIADNGKTEAHRSLLKDDIMTPLCTLLTQYYTNWQPKVDHNGKGKTTDEREAFIQAVTLLWTLCEHSEFAIKCCNKDDIVSILTKFFDITSYGIEIATVTMQCLLSLSENNPIAARKLQSCENMLIQLLNAEIKDTTISEVVCFKTALSGLLINLTSYTENNSIIVVCEVINVLSNTLSIDCKQLLSNLTSILPHEKNAFSSSAKKKVQENRRIFGAQQQALEILANLCSEDQENENESDLEDSDCEIGGIDDVCMDNKLYKIFSLPLEVVEVFNTCNIVSKVWDKTRFVDEDTIEILQQNNEGKDILKQVHKLKCTAYLCLNNLMSSLEVDVLGGMENIYRMWMDIGTVVFKDTNPNDIELLESATSAMRAAIQRLSKEEAKIFNRLTLADVQPMINGERQCPNTNVRVNLIRTLGTLALILMNNDTPEAHELIKHVSTFLLDICKTELSVWIMAESLDTIMDIYAEDDSDQLASEIKLVEKLHVLAPLFKNKMRQQRKNLGDNVAIVSTVNTNIMRFIRYKEKRIRDL
;
A
#
# COMPACT_ATOMS: atom_id res chain seq x y z
N MET A 1 44.21 -57.33 3.43
CA MET A 1 44.77 -56.10 3.98
C MET A 1 44.16 -54.93 3.22
N GLY A 2 43.10 -54.33 3.73
CA GLY A 2 42.43 -53.19 3.11
C GLY A 2 43.04 -51.89 3.58
N LYS A 3 43.43 -51.00 2.64
CA LYS A 3 43.97 -49.67 2.93
C LYS A 3 42.81 -48.74 3.30
N GLN A 4 42.77 -48.26 4.56
CA GLN A 4 41.88 -47.16 5.00
C GLN A 4 42.27 -45.85 4.27
N LYS A 5 41.34 -45.27 3.52
CA LYS A 5 41.44 -43.91 2.99
C LYS A 5 41.31 -42.89 4.11
N ARG A 6 42.38 -42.17 4.41
CA ARG A 6 42.32 -40.97 5.29
C ARG A 6 41.36 -39.95 4.67
N GLN A 7 40.29 -39.63 5.35
CA GLN A 7 39.47 -38.45 5.09
C GLN A 7 40.32 -37.20 5.37
N ARG A 8 40.61 -36.41 4.31
CA ARG A 8 41.17 -35.08 4.48
C ARG A 8 40.05 -34.20 5.02
N SER A 9 40.18 -33.69 6.25
CA SER A 9 39.37 -32.58 6.76
C SER A 9 39.53 -31.39 5.80
N LYS A 10 38.40 -30.87 5.30
CA LYS A 10 38.41 -29.61 4.53
C LYS A 10 38.85 -28.51 5.52
N PRO A 11 39.81 -27.64 5.12
CA PRO A 11 40.16 -26.51 5.95
C PRO A 11 38.90 -25.68 6.21
N HIS A 12 38.63 -25.31 7.46
CA HIS A 12 37.63 -24.30 7.82
C HIS A 12 37.99 -23.04 7.05
N LYS A 13 37.08 -22.54 6.21
CA LYS A 13 37.17 -21.20 5.67
C LYS A 13 37.11 -20.26 6.86
N GLN A 14 38.22 -19.61 7.16
CA GLN A 14 38.22 -18.49 8.13
C GLN A 14 37.30 -17.41 7.55
N ASN A 15 36.38 -16.94 8.37
CA ASN A 15 35.55 -15.80 8.05
C ASN A 15 36.48 -14.56 7.98
N PRO A 16 36.73 -13.97 6.80
CA PRO A 16 37.75 -12.94 6.64
C PRO A 16 37.42 -11.65 7.37
N THR A 17 36.16 -11.41 7.71
CA THR A 17 35.71 -10.19 8.41
C THR A 17 35.69 -10.32 9.93
N GLY A 18 35.82 -11.54 10.46
CA GLY A 18 35.67 -11.81 11.89
C GLY A 18 34.25 -11.53 12.43
N LEU A 19 33.30 -11.26 11.54
CA LEU A 19 31.88 -11.11 11.87
C LEU A 19 31.25 -12.48 12.08
N VAL A 20 30.23 -12.54 12.93
CA VAL A 20 29.42 -13.75 13.17
C VAL A 20 28.78 -14.17 11.84
N SER A 21 28.75 -15.47 11.55
CA SER A 21 28.17 -15.98 10.29
C SER A 21 26.69 -15.60 10.20
N VAL A 22 26.17 -15.34 8.95
CA VAL A 22 24.75 -15.07 8.71
C VAL A 22 23.83 -16.14 9.32
N LYS A 23 24.30 -17.40 9.42
CA LYS A 23 23.57 -18.47 10.11
C LYS A 23 23.44 -18.27 11.62
N ASP A 24 24.35 -17.50 12.21
CA ASP A 24 24.36 -17.19 13.63
C ASP A 24 23.52 -15.94 13.94
N PHE A 25 23.17 -15.13 12.91
CA PHE A 25 22.23 -14.00 13.03
C PHE A 25 20.75 -14.42 13.01
N GLU A 26 20.44 -15.63 12.59
CA GLU A 26 19.07 -16.17 12.59
C GLU A 26 18.66 -16.84 13.92
N SER A 27 19.59 -16.99 14.86
CA SER A 27 19.32 -17.57 16.17
C SER A 27 19.15 -16.47 17.24
N GLU A 28 18.33 -16.72 18.23
CA GLU A 28 17.95 -15.84 19.37
C GLU A 28 19.12 -15.31 20.22
N GLU A 29 20.39 -15.52 19.81
CA GLU A 29 21.59 -15.07 20.50
C GLU A 29 22.02 -13.61 20.22
N ILE A 30 21.29 -12.87 19.38
CA ILE A 30 21.60 -11.44 19.07
C ILE A 30 21.47 -10.52 20.30
N GLU A 31 20.78 -10.95 21.34
CA GLU A 31 20.59 -10.14 22.55
C GLU A 31 21.87 -9.95 23.40
N ASN A 32 22.94 -10.73 23.15
CA ASN A 32 24.15 -10.72 23.99
C ASN A 32 25.37 -10.00 23.38
N VAL A 33 25.28 -9.46 22.16
CA VAL A 33 26.39 -8.66 21.58
C VAL A 33 26.36 -7.25 22.16
N THR A 34 27.41 -6.85 22.88
CA THR A 34 27.48 -5.54 23.50
C THR A 34 27.49 -4.43 22.43
N ASN A 35 26.97 -3.24 22.74
CA ASN A 35 27.01 -2.10 21.83
C ASN A 35 28.47 -1.76 21.43
N GLU A 36 29.45 -1.95 22.33
CA GLU A 36 30.86 -1.74 22.04
C GLU A 36 31.40 -2.72 20.98
N ASP A 37 30.99 -3.99 20.99
CA ASP A 37 31.43 -4.97 19.99
C ASP A 37 30.84 -4.65 18.62
N ARG A 38 29.59 -4.17 18.57
CA ARG A 38 28.95 -3.70 17.34
C ARG A 38 29.66 -2.48 16.76
N GLU A 39 30.01 -1.50 17.58
CA GLU A 39 30.76 -0.33 17.16
C GLU A 39 32.15 -0.68 16.63
N ARG A 40 32.86 -1.60 17.30
CA ARG A 40 34.16 -2.10 16.82
C ARG A 40 34.05 -2.84 15.49
N ALA A 41 33.01 -3.63 15.31
CA ALA A 41 32.74 -4.32 14.03
C ALA A 41 32.48 -3.31 12.91
N LEU A 42 31.64 -2.30 13.14
CA LEU A 42 31.37 -1.22 12.19
C LEU A 42 32.64 -0.44 11.85
N GLN A 43 33.47 -0.11 12.84
CA GLN A 43 34.74 0.62 12.62
C GLN A 43 35.68 -0.17 11.69
N ARG A 44 35.80 -1.49 11.86
CA ARG A 44 36.60 -2.35 10.94
C ARG A 44 36.05 -2.32 9.52
N VAL A 45 34.74 -2.45 9.37
CA VAL A 45 34.10 -2.41 8.06
C VAL A 45 34.36 -1.07 7.36
N TYR A 46 34.34 0.04 8.10
CA TYR A 46 34.68 1.35 7.55
C TYR A 46 36.14 1.49 7.15
N GLU A 47 37.06 0.84 7.85
CA GLU A 47 38.46 0.76 7.46
C GLU A 47 38.67 -0.06 6.20
N GLU A 48 37.98 -1.21 6.06
CA GLU A 48 37.98 -2.03 4.86
C GLU A 48 37.45 -1.26 3.64
N ILE A 49 36.36 -0.52 3.76
CA ILE A 49 35.79 0.31 2.69
C ILE A 49 36.77 1.41 2.25
N LYS A 50 37.57 1.96 3.15
CA LYS A 50 38.58 2.98 2.85
C LYS A 50 39.85 2.43 2.25
N SER A 51 40.04 1.10 2.23
CA SER A 51 41.23 0.47 1.70
C SER A 51 41.44 0.76 0.21
N VAL A 52 42.68 0.82 -0.22
CA VAL A 52 43.04 0.88 -1.64
C VAL A 52 42.83 -0.49 -2.33
N ASN A 53 42.86 -1.57 -1.54
CA ASN A 53 42.66 -2.93 -2.06
C ASN A 53 41.17 -3.15 -2.41
N VAL A 54 40.90 -3.50 -3.66
CA VAL A 54 39.53 -3.76 -4.16
C VAL A 54 38.84 -4.91 -3.42
N GLU A 55 39.58 -5.98 -3.09
CA GLU A 55 39.01 -7.13 -2.38
C GLU A 55 38.54 -6.75 -0.96
N GLU A 56 39.31 -5.93 -0.26
CA GLU A 56 38.94 -5.42 1.07
C GLU A 56 37.74 -4.48 0.98
N LYS A 57 37.71 -3.55 0.00
CA LYS A 57 36.53 -2.71 -0.26
C LYS A 57 35.26 -3.54 -0.48
N LEU A 58 35.34 -4.55 -1.33
CA LEU A 58 34.20 -5.41 -1.62
C LEU A 58 33.74 -6.18 -0.37
N SER A 59 34.69 -6.68 0.44
CA SER A 59 34.39 -7.32 1.72
C SER A 59 33.64 -6.39 2.66
N GLY A 60 34.11 -5.16 2.84
CA GLY A 60 33.47 -4.16 3.68
C GLY A 60 32.08 -3.76 3.18
N LEU A 61 31.89 -3.58 1.87
CA LEU A 61 30.58 -3.26 1.28
C LEU A 61 29.58 -4.40 1.44
N GLN A 62 30.00 -5.66 1.24
CA GLN A 62 29.16 -6.83 1.48
C GLN A 62 28.81 -6.99 2.96
N ALA A 63 29.73 -6.65 3.86
CA ALA A 63 29.43 -6.66 5.30
C ALA A 63 28.36 -5.62 5.65
N ILE A 64 28.41 -4.40 5.09
CA ILE A 64 27.34 -3.38 5.25
C ILE A 64 26.00 -3.91 4.75
N GLU A 65 25.97 -4.53 3.59
CA GLU A 65 24.75 -5.12 3.01
C GLU A 65 24.12 -6.14 3.98
N LEU A 66 24.92 -7.08 4.48
CA LEU A 66 24.46 -8.09 5.44
C LEU A 66 23.98 -7.49 6.77
N MET A 67 24.71 -6.53 7.32
CA MET A 67 24.32 -5.84 8.56
C MET A 67 23.02 -5.05 8.38
N SER A 68 22.83 -4.47 7.21
CA SER A 68 21.63 -3.67 6.87
C SER A 68 20.37 -4.50 6.69
N CYS A 69 20.43 -5.83 6.66
CA CYS A 69 19.24 -6.69 6.74
C CYS A 69 18.48 -6.53 8.07
N ASN A 70 19.14 -6.07 9.12
CA ASN A 70 18.50 -5.68 10.39
C ASN A 70 18.11 -4.21 10.36
N SER A 71 16.82 -3.90 10.55
CA SER A 71 16.29 -2.53 10.45
C SER A 71 16.95 -1.54 11.43
N ALA A 72 17.19 -1.94 12.68
CA ALA A 72 17.83 -1.09 13.67
C ALA A 72 19.29 -0.77 13.31
N LEU A 73 20.03 -1.76 12.81
CA LEU A 73 21.40 -1.56 12.32
C LEU A 73 21.42 -0.71 11.05
N ALA A 74 20.49 -0.91 10.12
CA ALA A 74 20.37 -0.08 8.91
C ALA A 74 20.20 1.41 9.25
N VAL A 75 19.35 1.74 10.24
CA VAL A 75 19.18 3.12 10.75
C VAL A 75 20.46 3.64 11.41
N GLN A 76 21.14 2.82 12.22
CA GLN A 76 22.39 3.21 12.86
C GLN A 76 23.50 3.49 11.83
N ILE A 77 23.64 2.61 10.83
CA ILE A 77 24.60 2.77 9.73
C ILE A 77 24.26 4.03 8.91
N ALA A 78 23.00 4.27 8.59
CA ALA A 78 22.59 5.49 7.88
C ALA A 78 22.97 6.77 8.65
N LYS A 79 22.79 6.78 9.99
CA LYS A 79 23.11 7.92 10.85
C LYS A 79 24.64 8.15 11.05
N SER A 80 25.48 7.19 10.71
CA SER A 80 26.94 7.29 10.83
C SER A 80 27.62 7.92 9.60
N GLU A 81 26.88 8.69 8.80
CA GLU A 81 27.38 9.39 7.60
C GLU A 81 27.90 8.43 6.51
N ILE A 82 27.36 7.21 6.43
CA ILE A 82 27.78 6.18 5.48
C ILE A 82 27.69 6.65 4.02
N ALA A 83 26.72 7.51 3.68
CA ALA A 83 26.58 8.04 2.33
C ALA A 83 27.79 8.88 1.89
N LYS A 84 28.45 9.58 2.81
CA LYS A 84 29.69 10.32 2.50
C LYS A 84 30.86 9.38 2.21
N LEU A 85 30.86 8.20 2.82
CA LEU A 85 31.90 7.20 2.62
C LEU A 85 31.68 6.35 1.36
N VAL A 86 30.46 5.84 1.19
CA VAL A 86 30.11 4.88 0.13
C VAL A 86 29.60 5.60 -1.13
N GLY A 87 28.99 6.79 -1.01
CA GLY A 87 28.48 7.56 -2.15
C GLY A 87 29.54 7.77 -3.27
N PRO A 88 30.76 8.25 -2.97
CA PRO A 88 31.81 8.39 -3.99
C PRO A 88 32.18 7.09 -4.70
N LEU A 89 31.99 5.93 -4.07
CA LEU A 89 32.28 4.61 -4.68
C LEU A 89 31.24 4.21 -5.72
N LEU A 90 30.10 4.89 -5.81
CA LEU A 90 29.15 4.70 -6.91
C LEU A 90 29.75 5.04 -8.28
N VAL A 91 30.78 5.90 -8.32
CA VAL A 91 31.48 6.29 -9.56
C VAL A 91 32.90 5.72 -9.61
N ASP A 92 33.21 4.69 -8.81
CA ASP A 92 34.51 4.00 -8.83
C ASP A 92 34.77 3.39 -10.23
N GLU A 93 36.05 3.31 -10.63
CA GLU A 93 36.46 2.70 -11.90
C GLU A 93 36.09 1.22 -11.99
N ASN A 94 36.10 0.52 -10.84
CA ASN A 94 35.75 -0.89 -10.76
C ASN A 94 34.23 -1.08 -10.68
N VAL A 95 33.68 -1.78 -11.66
CA VAL A 95 32.24 -2.06 -11.76
C VAL A 95 31.68 -2.83 -10.56
N LEU A 96 32.46 -3.78 -10.01
CA LEU A 96 32.02 -4.56 -8.84
C LEU A 96 31.91 -3.66 -7.58
N VAL A 97 32.82 -2.69 -7.45
CA VAL A 97 32.74 -1.69 -6.36
C VAL A 97 31.48 -0.83 -6.54
N ARG A 98 31.18 -0.37 -7.78
CA ARG A 98 29.93 0.37 -8.06
C ARG A 98 28.70 -0.45 -7.70
N ALA A 99 28.65 -1.71 -8.12
CA ALA A 99 27.52 -2.61 -7.87
C ALA A 99 27.30 -2.85 -6.36
N CYS A 100 28.37 -3.23 -5.64
CA CYS A 100 28.29 -3.47 -4.20
C CYS A 100 27.97 -2.19 -3.41
N SER A 101 28.46 -1.03 -3.85
CA SER A 101 28.13 0.26 -3.20
C SER A 101 26.66 0.62 -3.38
N ALA A 102 26.12 0.48 -4.59
CA ALA A 102 24.70 0.70 -4.86
C ALA A 102 23.82 -0.30 -4.09
N SER A 103 24.21 -1.58 -4.04
CA SER A 103 23.52 -2.62 -3.29
C SER A 103 23.51 -2.31 -1.79
N ALA A 104 24.66 -2.01 -1.19
CA ALA A 104 24.78 -1.68 0.24
C ALA A 104 23.89 -0.48 0.62
N LEU A 105 23.93 0.60 -0.18
CA LEU A 105 23.10 1.79 0.06
C LEU A 105 21.61 1.49 -0.10
N ARG A 106 21.25 0.65 -1.07
CA ARG A 106 19.87 0.20 -1.27
C ARG A 106 19.38 -0.60 -0.07
N TYR A 107 20.13 -1.58 0.43
CA TYR A 107 19.75 -2.35 1.63
C TYR A 107 19.58 -1.47 2.86
N ILE A 108 20.42 -0.44 3.02
CA ILE A 108 20.26 0.57 4.08
C ILE A 108 18.94 1.32 3.91
N ALA A 109 18.61 1.77 2.69
CA ALA A 109 17.39 2.49 2.39
C ALA A 109 16.14 1.62 2.63
N ASP A 110 16.11 0.42 2.06
CA ASP A 110 14.97 -0.51 2.13
C ASP A 110 14.63 -0.91 3.57
N ASN A 111 15.64 -1.22 4.39
CA ASN A 111 15.44 -1.73 5.75
C ASN A 111 15.41 -0.62 6.83
N GLY A 112 16.10 0.50 6.62
CA GLY A 112 16.13 1.63 7.57
C GLY A 112 14.96 2.61 7.40
N LYS A 113 14.13 2.43 6.36
CA LYS A 113 12.91 3.21 6.10
C LYS A 113 13.14 4.72 6.16
N THR A 114 12.14 5.48 6.61
CA THR A 114 12.13 6.95 6.61
C THR A 114 13.34 7.60 7.28
N GLU A 115 13.86 7.01 8.37
CA GLU A 115 15.03 7.57 9.05
C GLU A 115 16.32 7.43 8.24
N ALA A 116 16.50 6.28 7.59
CA ALA A 116 17.64 6.05 6.71
C ALA A 116 17.55 6.94 5.46
N HIS A 117 16.39 7.02 4.81
CA HIS A 117 16.20 7.92 3.66
C HIS A 117 16.60 9.35 3.98
N ARG A 118 16.12 9.88 5.13
CA ARG A 118 16.46 11.25 5.57
C ARG A 118 17.96 11.41 5.78
N SER A 119 18.64 10.42 6.39
CA SER A 119 20.08 10.49 6.63
C SER A 119 20.89 10.42 5.33
N LEU A 120 20.56 9.48 4.44
CA LEU A 120 21.23 9.34 3.15
C LEU A 120 21.10 10.61 2.29
N LEU A 121 19.90 11.19 2.24
CA LEU A 121 19.65 12.43 1.49
C LEU A 121 20.35 13.64 2.11
N LYS A 122 20.39 13.73 3.44
CA LYS A 122 21.14 14.79 4.16
C LYS A 122 22.63 14.74 3.83
N ASP A 123 23.19 13.56 3.66
CA ASP A 123 24.60 13.32 3.37
C ASP A 123 24.91 13.32 1.87
N ASP A 124 24.00 13.84 1.06
CA ASP A 124 24.14 14.07 -0.39
C ASP A 124 24.40 12.82 -1.23
N ILE A 125 23.61 11.78 -1.03
CA ILE A 125 23.69 10.58 -1.86
C ILE A 125 23.24 10.85 -3.31
N MET A 126 22.41 11.88 -3.54
CA MET A 126 21.84 12.16 -4.86
C MET A 126 22.88 12.57 -5.89
N THR A 127 23.85 13.39 -5.52
CA THR A 127 24.91 13.86 -6.43
C THR A 127 25.72 12.70 -7.07
N PRO A 128 26.33 11.77 -6.31
CA PRO A 128 27.05 10.65 -6.91
C PRO A 128 26.13 9.69 -7.67
N LEU A 129 24.89 9.49 -7.22
CA LEU A 129 23.92 8.62 -7.88
C LEU A 129 23.49 9.18 -9.25
N CYS A 130 23.13 10.46 -9.33
CA CYS A 130 22.81 11.13 -10.59
C CYS A 130 24.02 11.17 -11.53
N THR A 131 25.23 11.36 -11.00
CA THR A 131 26.47 11.33 -11.79
C THR A 131 26.68 9.95 -12.41
N LEU A 132 26.50 8.86 -11.65
CA LEU A 132 26.60 7.50 -12.16
C LEU A 132 25.61 7.25 -13.31
N LEU A 133 24.34 7.63 -13.14
CA LEU A 133 23.32 7.46 -14.18
C LEU A 133 23.64 8.27 -15.46
N THR A 134 24.19 9.47 -15.31
CA THR A 134 24.67 10.28 -16.42
C THR A 134 25.84 9.61 -17.16
N GLN A 135 26.76 8.96 -16.42
CA GLN A 135 27.84 8.18 -17.03
C GLN A 135 27.30 6.98 -17.80
N TYR A 136 26.30 6.27 -17.30
CA TYR A 136 25.63 5.18 -18.02
C TYR A 136 24.93 5.70 -19.29
N TYR A 137 24.28 6.84 -19.21
CA TYR A 137 23.64 7.47 -20.37
C TYR A 137 24.65 7.78 -21.48
N THR A 138 25.80 8.34 -21.14
CA THR A 138 26.80 8.78 -22.13
C THR A 138 27.66 7.64 -22.66
N ASN A 139 28.10 6.71 -21.80
CA ASN A 139 29.18 5.79 -22.10
C ASN A 139 28.71 4.35 -22.27
N TRP A 140 27.56 3.96 -21.69
CA TRP A 140 27.15 2.57 -21.72
C TRP A 140 26.41 2.20 -23.00
N GLN A 141 27.06 1.37 -23.79
CA GLN A 141 26.45 0.70 -24.92
C GLN A 141 26.62 -0.81 -24.70
N PRO A 142 25.51 -1.54 -24.49
CA PRO A 142 25.60 -2.98 -24.31
C PRO A 142 26.12 -3.62 -25.59
N LYS A 143 27.22 -4.33 -25.48
CA LYS A 143 27.67 -5.22 -26.57
C LYS A 143 26.76 -6.45 -26.49
N VAL A 144 26.06 -6.75 -27.56
CA VAL A 144 25.34 -8.02 -27.73
C VAL A 144 26.39 -9.12 -27.90
N ASP A 145 26.88 -9.66 -26.77
CA ASP A 145 27.72 -10.83 -26.78
C ASP A 145 26.85 -12.08 -26.89
N HIS A 146 26.85 -12.71 -28.03
CA HIS A 146 26.18 -13.98 -28.29
C HIS A 146 26.65 -15.14 -27.40
N ASN A 147 27.65 -14.93 -26.54
CA ASN A 147 28.25 -15.98 -25.71
C ASN A 147 28.03 -15.83 -24.18
N GLY A 148 27.24 -14.91 -23.69
CA GLY A 148 26.67 -14.91 -22.32
C GLY A 148 27.64 -15.01 -21.14
N LYS A 149 28.93 -14.76 -21.28
CA LYS A 149 29.91 -14.84 -20.19
C LYS A 149 30.84 -13.64 -20.21
N GLY A 150 30.70 -12.73 -19.21
CA GLY A 150 31.71 -11.73 -18.93
C GLY A 150 31.16 -10.36 -18.52
N LYS A 151 31.96 -9.37 -18.51
CA LYS A 151 31.81 -7.99 -17.96
C LYS A 151 30.46 -7.26 -18.18
N THR A 152 29.61 -7.72 -19.10
CA THR A 152 28.27 -7.16 -19.35
C THR A 152 27.27 -7.43 -18.20
N THR A 153 27.45 -8.52 -17.45
CA THR A 153 26.59 -8.88 -16.32
C THR A 153 26.80 -7.94 -15.13
N ASP A 154 28.04 -7.56 -14.85
CA ASP A 154 28.38 -6.73 -13.71
C ASP A 154 27.93 -5.27 -13.90
N GLU A 155 28.02 -4.73 -15.13
CA GLU A 155 27.48 -3.40 -15.47
C GLU A 155 25.96 -3.36 -15.37
N ARG A 156 25.28 -4.42 -15.81
CA ARG A 156 23.82 -4.53 -15.65
C ARG A 156 23.40 -4.53 -14.20
N GLU A 157 24.10 -5.33 -13.39
CA GLU A 157 23.84 -5.40 -11.94
C GLU A 157 24.06 -4.04 -11.28
N ALA A 158 25.18 -3.37 -11.56
CA ALA A 158 25.46 -2.05 -11.01
C ALA A 158 24.36 -1.02 -11.38
N PHE A 159 23.91 -1.02 -12.64
CA PHE A 159 22.83 -0.16 -13.09
C PHE A 159 21.51 -0.48 -12.38
N ILE A 160 21.12 -1.75 -12.30
CA ILE A 160 19.89 -2.19 -11.64
C ILE A 160 19.88 -1.75 -10.16
N GLN A 161 20.98 -1.98 -9.43
CA GLN A 161 21.10 -1.58 -8.04
C GLN A 161 21.02 -0.06 -7.86
N ALA A 162 21.67 0.70 -8.75
CA ALA A 162 21.64 2.17 -8.72
C ALA A 162 20.22 2.74 -9.00
N VAL A 163 19.54 2.22 -10.02
CA VAL A 163 18.16 2.68 -10.34
C VAL A 163 17.18 2.24 -9.26
N THR A 164 17.35 1.05 -8.67
CA THR A 164 16.51 0.60 -7.55
C THR A 164 16.72 1.48 -6.32
N LEU A 165 17.96 1.86 -5.99
CA LEU A 165 18.23 2.82 -4.93
C LEU A 165 17.55 4.17 -5.20
N LEU A 166 17.66 4.68 -6.43
CA LEU A 166 17.00 5.92 -6.82
C LEU A 166 15.48 5.81 -6.67
N TRP A 167 14.90 4.73 -7.14
CA TRP A 167 13.47 4.45 -7.01
C TRP A 167 13.04 4.49 -5.55
N THR A 168 13.70 3.73 -4.66
CA THR A 168 13.40 3.71 -3.21
C THR A 168 13.47 5.12 -2.60
N LEU A 169 14.45 5.95 -2.98
CA LEU A 169 14.57 7.31 -2.47
C LEU A 169 13.47 8.24 -2.98
N CYS A 170 13.08 8.12 -4.27
CA CYS A 170 12.04 8.93 -4.89
C CYS A 170 10.64 8.58 -4.37
N GLU A 171 10.37 7.30 -4.10
CA GLU A 171 9.10 6.84 -3.54
C GLU A 171 8.80 7.45 -2.16
N HIS A 172 9.84 7.87 -1.43
CA HIS A 172 9.70 8.33 -0.04
C HIS A 172 10.16 9.77 0.19
N SER A 173 10.56 10.51 -0.86
CA SER A 173 11.11 11.86 -0.69
C SER A 173 10.88 12.78 -1.89
N GLU A 174 10.10 13.84 -1.68
CA GLU A 174 9.98 14.93 -2.65
C GLU A 174 11.33 15.62 -2.95
N PHE A 175 12.26 15.63 -2.00
CA PHE A 175 13.58 16.20 -2.23
C PHE A 175 14.34 15.41 -3.28
N ALA A 176 14.28 14.07 -3.25
CA ALA A 176 14.88 13.21 -4.28
C ALA A 176 14.25 13.48 -5.66
N ILE A 177 12.92 13.60 -5.73
CA ILE A 177 12.20 13.95 -6.96
C ILE A 177 12.67 15.31 -7.51
N LYS A 178 12.82 16.33 -6.65
CA LYS A 178 13.32 17.66 -7.05
C LYS A 178 14.74 17.59 -7.60
N CYS A 179 15.63 16.78 -7.02
CA CYS A 179 16.97 16.53 -7.56
C CYS A 179 16.91 15.86 -8.95
N CYS A 180 16.08 14.84 -9.13
CA CYS A 180 15.89 14.17 -10.41
C CYS A 180 15.37 15.10 -11.50
N ASN A 181 14.47 16.01 -11.16
CA ASN A 181 13.96 17.03 -12.09
C ASN A 181 15.05 18.01 -12.50
N LYS A 182 15.90 18.45 -11.56
CA LYS A 182 17.01 19.37 -11.79
C LYS A 182 18.08 18.78 -12.71
N ASP A 183 18.45 17.51 -12.46
CA ASP A 183 19.54 16.84 -13.15
C ASP A 183 19.08 16.07 -14.40
N ASP A 184 17.84 16.28 -14.81
CA ASP A 184 17.21 15.68 -15.99
C ASP A 184 17.24 14.15 -16.05
N ILE A 185 17.14 13.51 -14.89
CA ILE A 185 17.22 12.05 -14.75
C ILE A 185 16.09 11.35 -15.53
N VAL A 186 14.91 11.98 -15.64
CA VAL A 186 13.80 11.44 -16.42
C VAL A 186 14.21 11.20 -17.87
N SER A 187 14.81 12.20 -18.55
CA SER A 187 15.29 12.06 -19.93
C SER A 187 16.45 11.06 -20.05
N ILE A 188 17.32 10.97 -19.03
CA ILE A 188 18.39 9.99 -18.99
C ILE A 188 17.82 8.56 -18.97
N LEU A 189 16.82 8.30 -18.14
CA LEU A 189 16.21 6.99 -17.97
C LEU A 189 15.46 6.52 -19.22
N THR A 190 14.87 7.42 -20.04
CA THR A 190 14.14 7.02 -21.25
C THR A 190 14.98 6.26 -22.26
N LYS A 191 16.32 6.45 -22.29
CA LYS A 191 17.24 5.69 -23.13
C LYS A 191 17.14 4.18 -22.90
N PHE A 192 16.85 3.76 -21.67
CA PHE A 192 16.89 2.37 -21.22
C PHE A 192 15.57 1.62 -21.40
N PHE A 193 14.60 2.21 -22.13
CA PHE A 193 13.37 1.52 -22.56
C PHE A 193 13.58 0.49 -23.65
N ASP A 194 14.69 0.58 -24.38
CA ASP A 194 14.99 -0.35 -25.48
C ASP A 194 15.33 -1.75 -24.94
N ILE A 195 14.29 -2.60 -24.89
CA ILE A 195 14.39 -3.98 -24.42
C ILE A 195 15.40 -4.78 -25.27
N THR A 196 15.51 -4.46 -26.56
CA THR A 196 16.39 -5.20 -27.48
C THR A 196 17.85 -4.95 -27.17
N SER A 197 18.21 -3.73 -26.80
CA SER A 197 19.59 -3.35 -26.47
C SER A 197 19.96 -3.64 -25.01
N TYR A 198 19.05 -3.33 -24.07
CA TYR A 198 19.35 -3.38 -22.62
C TYR A 198 18.75 -4.60 -21.91
N GLY A 199 17.74 -5.23 -22.50
CA GLY A 199 17.00 -6.34 -21.91
C GLY A 199 15.84 -5.90 -21.02
N ILE A 200 14.89 -6.81 -20.79
CA ILE A 200 13.64 -6.54 -20.08
C ILE A 200 13.85 -6.16 -18.61
N GLU A 201 14.87 -6.70 -17.95
CA GLU A 201 15.13 -6.44 -16.53
C GLU A 201 15.51 -4.97 -16.28
N ILE A 202 16.39 -4.41 -17.13
CA ILE A 202 16.76 -2.99 -17.08
C ILE A 202 15.57 -2.11 -17.42
N ALA A 203 14.82 -2.44 -18.47
CA ALA A 203 13.62 -1.71 -18.83
C ALA A 203 12.59 -1.72 -17.69
N THR A 204 12.42 -2.86 -16.99
CA THR A 204 11.48 -2.99 -15.87
C THR A 204 11.85 -2.08 -14.70
N VAL A 205 13.10 -2.14 -14.23
CA VAL A 205 13.51 -1.30 -13.09
C VAL A 205 13.45 0.20 -13.44
N THR A 206 13.73 0.52 -14.68
CA THR A 206 13.61 1.90 -15.20
C THR A 206 12.16 2.36 -15.22
N MET A 207 11.21 1.51 -15.65
CA MET A 207 9.76 1.80 -15.62
C MET A 207 9.26 1.97 -14.20
N GLN A 208 9.69 1.14 -13.26
CA GLN A 208 9.33 1.26 -11.84
C GLN A 208 9.81 2.60 -11.26
N CYS A 209 11.04 2.98 -11.53
CA CYS A 209 11.59 4.27 -11.10
C CYS A 209 10.82 5.45 -11.69
N LEU A 210 10.50 5.40 -12.99
CA LEU A 210 9.77 6.47 -13.67
C LEU A 210 8.31 6.54 -13.25
N LEU A 211 7.69 5.41 -12.90
CA LEU A 211 6.36 5.39 -12.30
C LEU A 211 6.32 6.24 -11.03
N SER A 212 7.24 6.01 -10.10
CA SER A 212 7.32 6.82 -8.87
C SER A 212 7.72 8.28 -9.12
N LEU A 213 8.59 8.52 -10.11
CA LEU A 213 8.99 9.88 -10.49
C LEU A 213 7.89 10.70 -11.17
N SER A 214 6.95 10.03 -11.84
CA SER A 214 5.84 10.69 -12.57
C SER A 214 4.62 10.99 -11.71
N GLU A 215 4.53 10.37 -10.54
CA GLU A 215 3.40 10.56 -9.62
C GLU A 215 3.39 12.01 -9.10
N ASN A 216 2.28 12.73 -9.33
CA ASN A 216 2.11 14.13 -8.95
C ASN A 216 3.27 15.07 -9.39
N ASN A 217 3.96 14.70 -10.48
CA ASN A 217 5.13 15.43 -10.99
C ASN A 217 4.92 15.91 -12.44
N PRO A 218 4.33 17.09 -12.64
CA PRO A 218 4.07 17.63 -13.99
C PRO A 218 5.33 17.85 -14.82
N ILE A 219 6.50 18.02 -14.19
CA ILE A 219 7.77 18.21 -14.90
C ILE A 219 8.18 16.89 -15.57
N ALA A 220 8.14 15.78 -14.82
CA ALA A 220 8.43 14.46 -15.35
C ALA A 220 7.40 14.05 -16.41
N ALA A 221 6.11 14.28 -16.16
CA ALA A 221 5.04 13.95 -17.09
C ALA A 221 5.21 14.63 -18.45
N ARG A 222 5.51 15.94 -18.49
CA ARG A 222 5.77 16.67 -19.75
C ARG A 222 6.94 16.12 -20.54
N LYS A 223 8.01 15.66 -19.86
CA LYS A 223 9.16 15.05 -20.54
C LYS A 223 8.79 13.68 -21.14
N LEU A 224 8.01 12.89 -20.42
CA LEU A 224 7.57 11.55 -20.83
C LEU A 224 6.50 11.59 -21.93
N GLN A 225 5.74 12.67 -22.07
CA GLN A 225 4.76 12.84 -23.16
C GLN A 225 5.40 12.65 -24.54
N SER A 226 6.65 13.08 -24.74
CA SER A 226 7.35 12.88 -26.01
C SER A 226 7.58 11.39 -26.34
N CYS A 227 7.55 10.52 -25.35
CA CYS A 227 7.74 9.08 -25.48
C CYS A 227 6.41 8.29 -25.45
N GLU A 228 5.25 8.93 -25.27
CA GLU A 228 3.96 8.28 -25.06
C GLU A 228 3.63 7.23 -26.14
N ASN A 229 3.76 7.58 -27.41
CA ASN A 229 3.51 6.65 -28.51
C ASN A 229 4.41 5.40 -28.46
N MET A 230 5.67 5.56 -28.06
CA MET A 230 6.60 4.45 -27.88
C MET A 230 6.19 3.58 -26.68
N LEU A 231 5.74 4.19 -25.58
CA LEU A 231 5.27 3.46 -24.40
C LEU A 231 4.02 2.63 -24.73
N ILE A 232 3.08 3.17 -25.50
CA ILE A 232 1.88 2.45 -25.98
C ILE A 232 2.29 1.27 -26.88
N GLN A 233 3.24 1.48 -27.78
CA GLN A 233 3.75 0.40 -28.63
C GLN A 233 4.39 -0.73 -27.80
N LEU A 234 5.16 -0.38 -26.76
CA LEU A 234 5.77 -1.35 -25.84
C LEU A 234 4.72 -2.09 -25.01
N LEU A 235 3.62 -1.44 -24.62
CA LEU A 235 2.52 -2.08 -23.91
C LEU A 235 1.90 -3.21 -24.75
N ASN A 236 1.72 -2.97 -26.05
CA ASN A 236 1.09 -3.89 -26.99
C ASN A 236 2.07 -4.89 -27.63
N ALA A 237 3.38 -4.67 -27.46
CA ALA A 237 4.39 -5.53 -28.05
C ALA A 237 4.36 -6.96 -27.48
N GLU A 238 4.58 -7.95 -28.37
CA GLU A 238 4.89 -9.32 -27.97
C GLU A 238 6.40 -9.43 -27.64
N ILE A 239 6.72 -9.69 -26.38
CA ILE A 239 8.09 -9.82 -25.90
C ILE A 239 8.47 -11.30 -25.92
N LYS A 240 9.41 -11.68 -26.80
CA LYS A 240 9.90 -13.06 -26.96
C LYS A 240 11.15 -13.31 -26.13
N ASP A 241 11.47 -14.58 -25.92
CA ASP A 241 12.67 -15.06 -25.22
C ASP A 241 12.81 -14.59 -23.76
N THR A 242 11.67 -14.33 -23.10
CA THR A 242 11.58 -13.88 -21.71
C THR A 242 10.59 -14.73 -20.91
N THR A 243 10.72 -14.71 -19.58
CA THR A 243 9.76 -15.43 -18.71
C THR A 243 8.44 -14.65 -18.56
N ILE A 244 7.35 -15.36 -18.29
CA ILE A 244 6.04 -14.74 -18.02
C ILE A 244 6.15 -13.73 -16.87
N SER A 245 6.91 -14.05 -15.81
CA SER A 245 7.09 -13.17 -14.65
C SER A 245 7.76 -11.84 -15.03
N GLU A 246 8.74 -11.85 -15.93
CA GLU A 246 9.40 -10.62 -16.39
C GLU A 246 8.48 -9.76 -17.25
N VAL A 247 7.75 -10.38 -18.18
CA VAL A 247 6.79 -9.68 -19.05
C VAL A 247 5.68 -9.01 -18.23
N VAL A 248 5.14 -9.74 -17.25
CA VAL A 248 4.07 -9.25 -16.40
C VAL A 248 4.55 -8.07 -15.54
N CYS A 249 5.72 -8.16 -14.91
CA CYS A 249 6.30 -7.05 -14.15
C CYS A 249 6.51 -5.80 -15.03
N PHE A 250 7.12 -6.00 -16.21
CA PHE A 250 7.37 -4.88 -17.12
C PHE A 250 6.08 -4.20 -17.57
N LYS A 251 5.12 -4.98 -18.08
CA LYS A 251 3.85 -4.42 -18.57
C LYS A 251 3.01 -3.78 -17.48
N THR A 252 3.04 -4.31 -16.26
CA THR A 252 2.32 -3.70 -15.14
C THR A 252 2.95 -2.36 -14.71
N ALA A 253 4.28 -2.27 -14.63
CA ALA A 253 4.97 -1.02 -14.35
C ALA A 253 4.71 0.04 -15.44
N LEU A 254 4.77 -0.38 -16.70
CA LEU A 254 4.46 0.47 -17.86
C LEU A 254 2.99 0.94 -17.83
N SER A 255 2.06 0.07 -17.42
CA SER A 255 0.64 0.42 -17.25
C SER A 255 0.47 1.54 -16.24
N GLY A 256 1.11 1.45 -15.07
CA GLY A 256 1.07 2.51 -14.06
C GLY A 256 1.66 3.83 -14.57
N LEU A 257 2.79 3.77 -15.27
CA LEU A 257 3.41 4.96 -15.87
C LEU A 257 2.45 5.63 -16.86
N LEU A 258 1.81 4.87 -17.75
CA LEU A 258 0.85 5.40 -18.71
C LEU A 258 -0.35 6.04 -18.00
N ILE A 259 -0.88 5.45 -16.93
CA ILE A 259 -1.98 6.05 -16.15
C ILE A 259 -1.55 7.41 -15.56
N ASN A 260 -0.35 7.51 -14.98
CA ASN A 260 0.13 8.80 -14.48
C ASN A 260 0.21 9.86 -15.58
N LEU A 261 0.49 9.48 -16.82
CA LEU A 261 0.56 10.40 -17.96
C LEU A 261 -0.83 10.84 -18.45
N THR A 262 -1.86 10.01 -18.33
CA THR A 262 -3.21 10.35 -18.83
C THR A 262 -3.80 11.59 -18.18
N SER A 263 -3.41 11.91 -16.95
CA SER A 263 -3.83 13.13 -16.25
C SER A 263 -3.28 14.42 -16.88
N TYR A 264 -2.29 14.32 -17.77
CA TYR A 264 -1.62 15.44 -18.43
C TYR A 264 -1.83 15.45 -19.95
N THR A 265 -2.57 14.50 -20.52
CA THR A 265 -2.83 14.36 -21.96
C THR A 265 -4.32 14.54 -22.26
N GLU A 266 -4.65 15.44 -23.18
CA GLU A 266 -6.05 15.69 -23.56
C GLU A 266 -6.57 14.70 -24.63
N ASN A 267 -5.69 14.08 -25.41
CA ASN A 267 -6.04 13.24 -26.53
C ASN A 267 -5.77 11.74 -26.22
N ASN A 268 -6.75 10.87 -26.53
CA ASN A 268 -6.66 9.42 -26.43
C ASN A 268 -6.55 8.80 -25.02
N SER A 269 -6.72 9.58 -23.95
CA SER A 269 -6.59 9.08 -22.57
C SER A 269 -7.50 7.86 -22.28
N ILE A 270 -8.75 7.88 -22.74
CA ILE A 270 -9.71 6.77 -22.53
C ILE A 270 -9.25 5.49 -23.21
N ILE A 271 -8.75 5.56 -24.44
CA ILE A 271 -8.26 4.38 -25.19
C ILE A 271 -7.07 3.76 -24.45
N VAL A 272 -6.12 4.58 -24.02
CA VAL A 272 -4.95 4.12 -23.27
C VAL A 272 -5.38 3.46 -21.95
N VAL A 273 -6.33 4.06 -21.21
CA VAL A 273 -6.87 3.47 -19.98
C VAL A 273 -7.51 2.11 -20.25
N CYS A 274 -8.29 1.97 -21.34
CA CYS A 274 -8.89 0.69 -21.72
C CYS A 274 -7.82 -0.38 -22.05
N GLU A 275 -6.76 -0.02 -22.77
CA GLU A 275 -5.64 -0.92 -23.07
C GLU A 275 -4.90 -1.34 -21.79
N VAL A 276 -4.66 -0.40 -20.89
CA VAL A 276 -4.04 -0.67 -19.59
C VAL A 276 -4.90 -1.65 -18.79
N ILE A 277 -6.22 -1.45 -18.67
CA ILE A 277 -7.12 -2.35 -17.94
C ILE A 277 -7.03 -3.78 -18.49
N ASN A 278 -6.97 -3.95 -19.82
CA ASN A 278 -6.78 -5.26 -20.43
C ASN A 278 -5.46 -5.93 -19.98
N VAL A 279 -4.36 -5.19 -19.93
CA VAL A 279 -3.07 -5.70 -19.45
C VAL A 279 -3.12 -6.07 -17.97
N LEU A 280 -3.70 -5.20 -17.13
CA LEU A 280 -3.85 -5.47 -15.69
C LEU A 280 -4.78 -6.68 -15.45
N SER A 281 -5.84 -6.81 -16.23
CA SER A 281 -6.73 -7.97 -16.24
C SER A 281 -5.96 -9.28 -16.51
N ASN A 282 -5.06 -9.28 -17.50
CA ASN A 282 -4.24 -10.44 -17.81
C ASN A 282 -3.27 -10.77 -16.64
N THR A 283 -2.69 -9.76 -16.01
CA THR A 283 -1.85 -9.92 -14.82
C THR A 283 -2.62 -10.56 -13.66
N LEU A 284 -3.83 -10.09 -13.40
CA LEU A 284 -4.70 -10.63 -12.35
C LEU A 284 -5.26 -12.01 -12.67
N SER A 285 -5.30 -12.41 -13.95
CA SER A 285 -5.77 -13.75 -14.37
C SER A 285 -4.80 -14.86 -13.98
N ILE A 286 -3.56 -14.56 -13.60
CA ILE A 286 -2.61 -15.59 -13.17
C ILE A 286 -3.06 -16.17 -11.84
N ASP A 287 -3.19 -17.49 -11.79
CA ASP A 287 -3.74 -18.22 -10.65
C ASP A 287 -2.73 -18.30 -9.49
N CYS A 288 -3.00 -17.57 -8.43
CA CYS A 288 -2.18 -17.54 -7.20
C CYS A 288 -2.19 -18.88 -6.46
N LYS A 289 -3.31 -19.61 -6.47
CA LYS A 289 -3.42 -20.94 -5.85
C LYS A 289 -2.44 -21.92 -6.49
N GLN A 290 -2.42 -21.95 -7.82
CA GLN A 290 -1.52 -22.80 -8.57
C GLN A 290 -0.05 -22.41 -8.34
N LEU A 291 0.26 -21.10 -8.29
CA LEU A 291 1.61 -20.62 -7.98
C LEU A 291 2.07 -21.09 -6.60
N LEU A 292 1.24 -20.98 -5.58
CA LEU A 292 1.55 -21.40 -4.21
C LEU A 292 1.68 -22.92 -4.11
N SER A 293 0.78 -23.69 -4.73
CA SER A 293 0.88 -25.15 -4.79
C SER A 293 2.17 -25.64 -5.47
N ASN A 294 2.58 -24.97 -6.54
CA ASN A 294 3.86 -25.26 -7.19
C ASN A 294 5.06 -24.93 -6.28
N LEU A 295 4.96 -23.84 -5.49
CA LEU A 295 6.02 -23.48 -4.54
C LEU A 295 6.13 -24.47 -3.39
N THR A 296 5.03 -24.88 -2.78
CA THR A 296 5.04 -25.88 -1.68
C THR A 296 5.65 -27.20 -2.10
N SER A 297 5.48 -27.61 -3.37
CA SER A 297 6.09 -28.82 -3.91
C SER A 297 7.61 -28.74 -4.10
N ILE A 298 8.19 -27.54 -4.16
CA ILE A 298 9.60 -27.30 -4.46
C ILE A 298 10.39 -26.92 -3.20
N LEU A 299 9.71 -26.34 -2.22
CA LEU A 299 10.34 -25.93 -0.96
C LEU A 299 10.80 -27.17 -0.16
N PRO A 300 12.06 -27.24 0.29
CA PRO A 300 12.54 -28.36 1.06
C PRO A 300 11.85 -28.39 2.44
N HIS A 301 11.46 -29.58 2.88
CA HIS A 301 10.86 -29.83 4.21
C HIS A 301 11.87 -29.69 5.38
N GLU A 302 13.15 -29.53 5.10
CA GLU A 302 14.21 -29.35 6.10
C GLU A 302 15.09 -28.13 5.72
N LYS A 303 15.88 -27.62 6.70
CA LYS A 303 16.84 -26.48 6.55
C LYS A 303 17.99 -26.75 5.54
N ASN A 304 17.75 -27.55 4.53
CA ASN A 304 18.71 -27.84 3.48
C ASN A 304 18.86 -26.66 2.51
N ALA A 305 20.07 -26.47 1.99
CA ALA A 305 20.36 -25.42 1.04
C ALA A 305 19.47 -25.54 -0.20
N PHE A 306 18.77 -24.47 -0.54
CA PHE A 306 17.96 -24.35 -1.77
C PHE A 306 18.77 -24.66 -3.01
N SER A 307 18.23 -25.48 -3.91
CA SER A 307 18.80 -25.60 -5.25
C SER A 307 18.69 -24.27 -6.01
N SER A 308 19.63 -24.02 -6.92
CA SER A 308 19.59 -22.82 -7.76
C SER A 308 18.27 -22.70 -8.55
N SER A 309 17.71 -23.82 -9.00
CA SER A 309 16.41 -23.89 -9.67
C SER A 309 15.25 -23.48 -8.77
N ALA A 310 15.25 -23.91 -7.50
CA ALA A 310 14.22 -23.54 -6.54
C ALA A 310 14.26 -22.04 -6.23
N LYS A 311 15.47 -21.46 -6.03
CA LYS A 311 15.63 -20.01 -5.83
C LYS A 311 15.09 -19.21 -7.02
N LYS A 312 15.36 -19.65 -8.24
CA LYS A 312 14.83 -18.99 -9.45
C LYS A 312 13.30 -18.99 -9.47
N LYS A 313 12.66 -20.12 -9.16
CA LYS A 313 11.20 -20.23 -9.12
C LYS A 313 10.57 -19.40 -8.01
N VAL A 314 11.18 -19.35 -6.83
CA VAL A 314 10.75 -18.45 -5.74
C VAL A 314 10.78 -17.00 -6.22
N GLN A 315 11.84 -16.58 -6.89
CA GLN A 315 11.98 -15.23 -7.41
C GLN A 315 10.95 -14.92 -8.52
N GLU A 316 10.69 -15.86 -9.42
CA GLU A 316 9.64 -15.73 -10.45
C GLU A 316 8.26 -15.52 -9.82
N ASN A 317 7.91 -16.29 -8.78
CA ASN A 317 6.64 -16.13 -8.09
C ASN A 317 6.54 -14.81 -7.31
N ARG A 318 7.63 -14.39 -6.64
CA ARG A 318 7.68 -13.08 -5.98
C ARG A 318 7.42 -11.94 -6.97
N ARG A 319 8.01 -12.01 -8.16
CA ARG A 319 7.76 -11.03 -9.25
C ARG A 319 6.28 -11.00 -9.65
N ILE A 320 5.63 -12.15 -9.79
CA ILE A 320 4.21 -12.22 -10.16
C ILE A 320 3.32 -11.64 -9.06
N PHE A 321 3.54 -12.02 -7.79
CA PHE A 321 2.77 -11.45 -6.68
C PHE A 321 2.95 -9.94 -6.57
N GLY A 322 4.17 -9.44 -6.75
CA GLY A 322 4.45 -8.00 -6.78
C GLY A 322 3.72 -7.28 -7.92
N ALA A 323 3.73 -7.86 -9.13
CA ALA A 323 3.02 -7.30 -10.27
C ALA A 323 1.49 -7.32 -10.07
N GLN A 324 0.94 -8.37 -9.47
CA GLN A 324 -0.49 -8.42 -9.14
C GLN A 324 -0.88 -7.39 -8.08
N GLN A 325 -0.05 -7.21 -7.05
CA GLN A 325 -0.26 -6.15 -6.07
C GLN A 325 -0.26 -4.77 -6.73
N GLN A 326 0.73 -4.47 -7.56
CA GLN A 326 0.81 -3.21 -8.29
C GLN A 326 -0.38 -3.02 -9.24
N ALA A 327 -0.85 -4.09 -9.90
CA ALA A 327 -2.05 -4.03 -10.74
C ALA A 327 -3.30 -3.66 -9.93
N LEU A 328 -3.46 -4.19 -8.72
CA LEU A 328 -4.55 -3.82 -7.81
C LEU A 328 -4.44 -2.36 -7.35
N GLU A 329 -3.23 -1.88 -7.06
CA GLU A 329 -2.99 -0.49 -6.68
C GLU A 329 -3.37 0.48 -7.81
N ILE A 330 -2.96 0.17 -9.05
CA ILE A 330 -3.31 0.98 -10.22
C ILE A 330 -4.84 1.00 -10.44
N LEU A 331 -5.52 -0.15 -10.34
CA LEU A 331 -6.98 -0.23 -10.46
C LEU A 331 -7.69 0.51 -9.32
N ALA A 332 -7.16 0.43 -8.10
CA ALA A 332 -7.70 1.18 -6.96
C ALA A 332 -7.58 2.69 -7.17
N ASN A 333 -6.46 3.16 -7.70
CA ASN A 333 -6.25 4.58 -8.00
C ASN A 333 -7.16 5.08 -9.12
N LEU A 334 -7.40 4.27 -10.16
CA LEU A 334 -8.36 4.60 -11.22
C LEU A 334 -9.80 4.77 -10.72
N CYS A 335 -10.14 4.11 -9.61
CA CYS A 335 -11.45 4.14 -8.97
C CYS A 335 -11.47 4.97 -7.68
N SER A 336 -10.41 5.68 -7.34
CA SER A 336 -10.41 6.62 -6.22
C SER A 336 -11.13 7.91 -6.62
N GLU A 337 -11.91 8.46 -5.69
CA GLU A 337 -12.41 9.81 -5.82
C GLU A 337 -11.22 10.76 -5.70
N ASP A 338 -10.92 11.54 -6.74
CA ASP A 338 -9.99 12.66 -6.60
C ASP A 338 -10.59 13.61 -5.56
N GLN A 339 -10.01 13.65 -4.37
CA GLN A 339 -10.18 14.79 -3.49
C GLN A 339 -9.46 15.94 -4.16
N GLU A 340 -10.19 16.66 -5.04
CA GLU A 340 -9.75 17.98 -5.44
C GLU A 340 -9.47 18.74 -4.13
N ASN A 341 -8.21 19.11 -3.94
CA ASN A 341 -7.79 20.01 -2.89
C ASN A 341 -8.69 21.24 -2.96
N GLU A 342 -9.77 21.24 -2.17
CA GLU A 342 -10.44 22.46 -1.82
C GLU A 342 -9.37 23.29 -1.13
N ASN A 343 -8.84 24.26 -1.86
CA ASN A 343 -7.90 25.24 -1.36
C ASN A 343 -8.28 25.57 0.09
N GLU A 344 -7.34 25.36 1.00
CA GLU A 344 -7.33 26.00 2.30
C GLU A 344 -7.47 27.51 2.09
N SER A 345 -8.70 27.99 1.92
CA SER A 345 -9.01 29.38 2.16
C SER A 345 -8.96 29.54 3.67
N ASP A 346 -7.95 30.24 4.12
CA ASP A 346 -7.73 30.76 5.47
C ASP A 346 -9.05 30.90 6.27
N LEU A 347 -9.34 29.88 7.09
CA LEU A 347 -10.27 30.04 8.20
C LEU A 347 -9.49 30.70 9.35
N GLU A 348 -9.22 32.00 9.16
CA GLU A 348 -8.84 32.87 10.28
C GLU A 348 -9.94 32.80 11.36
N ASP A 349 -9.48 32.60 12.58
CA ASP A 349 -10.25 32.68 13.82
C ASP A 349 -11.11 33.97 13.83
N SER A 350 -12.37 33.87 13.48
CA SER A 350 -13.35 34.86 13.88
C SER A 350 -14.35 34.18 14.82
N ASP A 351 -14.22 34.50 16.09
CA ASP A 351 -15.28 34.35 17.09
C ASP A 351 -16.50 35.19 16.62
N CYS A 352 -17.29 34.64 15.71
CA CYS A 352 -18.55 35.27 15.31
C CYS A 352 -19.65 34.86 16.27
N GLU A 353 -19.99 35.83 17.12
CA GLU A 353 -21.25 35.88 17.87
C GLU A 353 -22.46 35.77 16.93
N ILE A 354 -23.45 35.10 17.42
CA ILE A 354 -24.74 34.80 16.83
C ILE A 354 -25.46 36.08 16.41
N GLY A 355 -25.71 36.24 15.12
CA GLY A 355 -26.61 37.29 14.65
C GLY A 355 -27.04 37.04 13.19
N GLY A 356 -28.36 36.79 13.03
CA GLY A 356 -29.04 36.99 11.75
C GLY A 356 -29.28 35.71 10.93
N ILE A 357 -30.52 35.27 10.95
CA ILE A 357 -31.15 34.33 10.03
C ILE A 357 -31.27 35.03 8.68
N ASP A 358 -30.59 34.53 7.68
CA ASP A 358 -31.00 34.70 6.28
C ASP A 358 -30.97 33.33 5.60
N ASP A 359 -32.12 32.96 5.03
CA ASP A 359 -32.35 31.83 4.15
C ASP A 359 -31.43 31.92 2.97
N VAL A 360 -30.23 31.35 3.09
CA VAL A 360 -29.42 31.02 1.92
C VAL A 360 -29.77 29.60 1.53
N CYS A 361 -30.50 29.48 0.43
CA CYS A 361 -30.76 28.26 -0.30
C CYS A 361 -29.52 27.36 -0.24
N MET A 362 -29.67 26.20 0.38
CA MET A 362 -28.77 25.08 0.14
C MET A 362 -28.86 24.78 -1.35
N ASP A 363 -27.96 25.35 -2.12
CA ASP A 363 -27.60 24.76 -3.41
C ASP A 363 -27.19 23.32 -3.07
N ASN A 364 -28.07 22.40 -3.45
CA ASN A 364 -27.69 21.05 -3.71
C ASN A 364 -26.47 21.08 -4.65
N LYS A 365 -25.27 21.20 -4.12
CA LYS A 365 -24.09 20.64 -4.78
C LYS A 365 -24.42 19.17 -4.88
N LEU A 366 -25.14 18.82 -5.97
CA LEU A 366 -25.16 17.46 -6.47
C LEU A 366 -23.75 16.95 -6.25
N TYR A 367 -23.62 15.92 -5.42
CA TYR A 367 -22.45 15.05 -5.44
C TYR A 367 -22.24 14.71 -6.89
N LYS A 368 -21.25 15.32 -7.52
CA LYS A 368 -20.77 14.94 -8.83
C LYS A 368 -20.27 13.52 -8.60
N ILE A 369 -21.14 12.55 -8.83
CA ILE A 369 -20.76 11.16 -8.94
C ILE A 369 -19.76 11.20 -10.09
N PHE A 370 -18.46 11.10 -9.80
CA PHE A 370 -17.43 10.85 -10.79
C PHE A 370 -17.69 9.46 -11.34
N SER A 371 -18.59 9.36 -12.30
CA SER A 371 -18.80 8.13 -13.03
C SER A 371 -17.62 7.99 -13.98
N LEU A 372 -16.92 6.88 -13.87
CA LEU A 372 -15.92 6.48 -14.86
C LEU A 372 -16.54 6.58 -16.27
N PRO A 373 -15.75 6.96 -17.30
CA PRO A 373 -16.22 6.94 -18.68
C PRO A 373 -16.87 5.61 -19.04
N LEU A 374 -17.96 5.64 -19.81
CA LEU A 374 -18.74 4.44 -20.15
C LEU A 374 -17.85 3.35 -20.78
N GLU A 375 -16.92 3.74 -21.64
CA GLU A 375 -15.98 2.83 -22.29
C GLU A 375 -15.08 2.11 -21.28
N VAL A 376 -14.66 2.80 -20.24
CA VAL A 376 -13.85 2.23 -19.14
C VAL A 376 -14.70 1.23 -18.35
N VAL A 377 -15.93 1.59 -18.01
CA VAL A 377 -16.87 0.70 -17.30
C VAL A 377 -17.16 -0.57 -18.11
N GLU A 378 -17.34 -0.44 -19.43
CA GLU A 378 -17.53 -1.57 -20.33
C GLU A 378 -16.32 -2.53 -20.32
N VAL A 379 -15.10 -1.99 -20.32
CA VAL A 379 -13.88 -2.82 -20.22
C VAL A 379 -13.76 -3.47 -18.85
N PHE A 380 -14.11 -2.81 -17.75
CA PHE A 380 -14.16 -3.43 -16.41
C PHE A 380 -15.08 -4.66 -16.41
N ASN A 381 -16.24 -4.54 -17.05
CA ASN A 381 -17.21 -5.63 -17.13
C ASN A 381 -16.72 -6.77 -18.04
N THR A 382 -16.29 -6.47 -19.27
CA THR A 382 -15.81 -7.48 -20.22
C THR A 382 -14.58 -8.23 -19.74
N CYS A 383 -13.71 -7.57 -18.99
CA CYS A 383 -12.53 -8.14 -18.37
C CYS A 383 -12.81 -8.86 -17.04
N ASN A 384 -14.05 -8.82 -16.52
CA ASN A 384 -14.43 -9.38 -15.22
C ASN A 384 -13.51 -8.92 -14.07
N ILE A 385 -13.16 -7.62 -14.04
CA ILE A 385 -12.18 -7.09 -13.07
C ILE A 385 -12.63 -7.35 -11.64
N VAL A 386 -13.90 -7.08 -11.29
CA VAL A 386 -14.44 -7.27 -9.94
C VAL A 386 -14.24 -8.71 -9.45
N SER A 387 -14.53 -9.72 -10.27
CA SER A 387 -14.32 -11.12 -9.92
C SER A 387 -12.84 -11.44 -9.71
N LYS A 388 -11.96 -10.94 -10.58
CA LYS A 388 -10.51 -11.16 -10.47
C LYS A 388 -9.92 -10.52 -9.21
N VAL A 389 -10.38 -9.33 -8.85
CA VAL A 389 -9.97 -8.67 -7.60
C VAL A 389 -10.49 -9.46 -6.40
N TRP A 390 -11.76 -9.90 -6.45
CA TRP A 390 -12.34 -10.73 -5.40
C TRP A 390 -11.58 -12.04 -5.19
N ASP A 391 -11.12 -12.70 -6.26
CA ASP A 391 -10.33 -13.92 -6.16
C ASP A 391 -9.00 -13.73 -5.42
N LYS A 392 -8.45 -12.50 -5.41
CA LYS A 392 -7.21 -12.19 -4.68
C LYS A 392 -7.43 -12.01 -3.17
N THR A 393 -8.66 -11.96 -2.69
CA THR A 393 -8.94 -11.91 -1.24
C THR A 393 -8.92 -13.28 -0.57
N ARG A 394 -9.02 -14.41 -1.32
CA ARG A 394 -9.28 -15.75 -0.78
C ARG A 394 -8.64 -16.87 -1.61
N PHE A 395 -7.33 -16.94 -1.66
CA PHE A 395 -6.63 -17.94 -2.48
C PHE A 395 -5.63 -18.82 -1.71
N VAL A 396 -5.52 -18.67 -0.40
CA VAL A 396 -4.60 -19.45 0.43
C VAL A 396 -5.39 -20.37 1.36
N ASP A 397 -5.01 -21.63 1.37
CA ASP A 397 -5.53 -22.63 2.31
C ASP A 397 -4.58 -22.84 3.50
N GLU A 398 -5.08 -23.44 4.59
CA GLU A 398 -4.33 -23.67 5.84
C GLU A 398 -3.14 -24.59 5.62
N ASP A 399 -3.28 -25.65 4.83
CA ASP A 399 -2.19 -26.60 4.55
C ASP A 399 -1.01 -25.90 3.86
N THR A 400 -1.32 -25.01 2.90
CA THR A 400 -0.31 -24.17 2.22
C THR A 400 0.41 -23.24 3.20
N ILE A 401 -0.32 -22.63 4.14
CA ILE A 401 0.25 -21.74 5.16
C ILE A 401 1.22 -22.53 6.06
N GLU A 402 0.82 -23.70 6.55
CA GLU A 402 1.66 -24.54 7.41
C GLU A 402 2.98 -24.93 6.74
N ILE A 403 2.94 -25.34 5.46
CA ILE A 403 4.15 -25.70 4.70
C ILE A 403 5.07 -24.48 4.51
N LEU A 404 4.51 -23.34 4.14
CA LEU A 404 5.30 -22.12 3.91
C LEU A 404 5.91 -21.55 5.19
N GLN A 405 5.27 -21.74 6.35
CA GLN A 405 5.80 -21.29 7.65
C GLN A 405 7.06 -22.04 8.10
N GLN A 406 7.38 -23.20 7.52
CA GLN A 406 8.50 -24.04 7.94
C GLN A 406 9.87 -23.47 7.55
N ASN A 407 9.94 -22.53 6.61
CA ASN A 407 11.20 -21.91 6.16
C ASN A 407 11.10 -20.39 5.95
N ASN A 408 12.23 -19.69 5.95
CA ASN A 408 12.26 -18.24 5.89
C ASN A 408 11.76 -17.68 4.54
N GLU A 409 12.10 -18.33 3.43
CA GLU A 409 11.61 -17.93 2.10
C GLU A 409 10.09 -18.06 2.00
N GLY A 410 9.52 -19.13 2.58
CA GLY A 410 8.08 -19.32 2.66
C GLY A 410 7.39 -18.25 3.52
N LYS A 411 7.98 -17.88 4.67
CA LYS A 411 7.47 -16.79 5.50
C LYS A 411 7.44 -15.45 4.77
N ASP A 412 8.45 -15.16 3.97
CA ASP A 412 8.51 -13.93 3.19
C ASP A 412 7.48 -13.93 2.05
N ILE A 413 7.25 -15.09 1.42
CA ILE A 413 6.15 -15.25 0.46
C ILE A 413 4.79 -15.03 1.14
N LEU A 414 4.58 -15.59 2.34
CA LEU A 414 3.34 -15.38 3.10
C LEU A 414 3.11 -13.90 3.43
N LYS A 415 4.15 -13.13 3.78
CA LYS A 415 4.03 -11.68 3.98
C LYS A 415 3.59 -10.97 2.70
N GLN A 416 4.17 -11.34 1.55
CA GLN A 416 3.80 -10.75 0.27
C GLN A 416 2.37 -11.12 -0.14
N VAL A 417 1.98 -12.37 0.06
CA VAL A 417 0.60 -12.85 -0.16
C VAL A 417 -0.40 -12.14 0.75
N HIS A 418 -0.05 -11.94 2.01
CA HIS A 418 -0.85 -11.16 2.96
C HIS A 418 -1.05 -9.72 2.46
N LYS A 419 0.03 -9.06 2.04
CA LYS A 419 -0.04 -7.71 1.48
C LYS A 419 -0.90 -7.64 0.22
N LEU A 420 -0.78 -8.63 -0.68
CA LEU A 420 -1.64 -8.76 -1.86
C LEU A 420 -3.13 -8.86 -1.48
N LYS A 421 -3.46 -9.65 -0.45
CA LYS A 421 -4.82 -9.79 0.08
C LYS A 421 -5.35 -8.47 0.64
N CYS A 422 -4.57 -7.74 1.43
CA CYS A 422 -4.94 -6.43 1.96
C CYS A 422 -5.18 -5.41 0.83
N THR A 423 -4.27 -5.37 -0.16
CA THR A 423 -4.42 -4.49 -1.34
C THR A 423 -5.67 -4.84 -2.15
N ALA A 424 -6.03 -6.12 -2.26
CA ALA A 424 -7.26 -6.54 -2.94
C ALA A 424 -8.52 -6.04 -2.23
N TYR A 425 -8.57 -6.03 -0.90
CA TYR A 425 -9.68 -5.44 -0.16
C TYR A 425 -9.77 -3.92 -0.33
N LEU A 426 -8.62 -3.21 -0.34
CA LEU A 426 -8.60 -1.76 -0.60
C LEU A 426 -9.07 -1.44 -2.02
N CYS A 427 -8.64 -2.22 -3.01
CA CYS A 427 -9.12 -2.09 -4.38
C CYS A 427 -10.64 -2.34 -4.46
N LEU A 428 -11.15 -3.37 -3.78
CA LEU A 428 -12.58 -3.66 -3.68
C LEU A 428 -13.38 -2.50 -3.06
N ASN A 429 -12.85 -1.86 -2.02
CA ASN A 429 -13.46 -0.67 -1.42
C ASN A 429 -13.69 0.42 -2.48
N ASN A 430 -12.67 0.73 -3.29
CA ASN A 430 -12.77 1.76 -4.31
C ASN A 430 -13.72 1.34 -5.46
N LEU A 431 -13.64 0.08 -5.91
CA LEU A 431 -14.55 -0.47 -6.92
C LEU A 431 -16.02 -0.37 -6.48
N MET A 432 -16.32 -0.73 -5.23
CA MET A 432 -17.69 -0.65 -4.68
C MET A 432 -18.19 0.80 -4.55
N SER A 433 -17.30 1.74 -4.34
CA SER A 433 -17.65 3.17 -4.27
C SER A 433 -17.94 3.76 -5.65
N SER A 434 -17.21 3.34 -6.69
CA SER A 434 -17.20 3.99 -8.01
C SER A 434 -18.06 3.29 -9.07
N LEU A 435 -18.28 1.96 -8.96
CA LEU A 435 -18.99 1.19 -9.98
C LEU A 435 -20.47 1.01 -9.66
N GLU A 436 -21.30 0.90 -10.70
CA GLU A 436 -22.71 0.57 -10.58
C GLU A 436 -22.94 -0.88 -10.15
N VAL A 437 -24.09 -1.12 -9.52
CA VAL A 437 -24.47 -2.44 -8.96
C VAL A 437 -24.38 -3.56 -10.00
N ASP A 438 -24.81 -3.31 -11.22
CA ASP A 438 -24.80 -4.31 -12.30
C ASP A 438 -23.36 -4.75 -12.66
N VAL A 439 -22.40 -3.82 -12.67
CA VAL A 439 -20.98 -4.09 -12.94
C VAL A 439 -20.34 -4.86 -11.78
N LEU A 440 -20.81 -4.63 -10.55
CA LEU A 440 -20.41 -5.37 -9.36
C LEU A 440 -20.99 -6.81 -9.31
N GLY A 441 -21.81 -7.18 -10.29
CA GLY A 441 -22.45 -8.50 -10.38
C GLY A 441 -23.82 -8.59 -9.70
N GLY A 442 -24.46 -7.46 -9.42
CA GLY A 442 -25.78 -7.37 -8.84
C GLY A 442 -25.80 -7.38 -7.31
N MET A 443 -26.96 -7.02 -6.76
CA MET A 443 -27.19 -6.89 -5.32
C MET A 443 -26.84 -8.15 -4.52
N GLU A 444 -27.21 -9.31 -5.05
CA GLU A 444 -27.01 -10.60 -4.38
C GLU A 444 -25.51 -10.96 -4.29
N ASN A 445 -24.75 -10.59 -5.31
CA ASN A 445 -23.29 -10.78 -5.30
C ASN A 445 -22.60 -9.87 -4.27
N ILE A 446 -22.99 -8.59 -4.22
CA ILE A 446 -22.45 -7.63 -3.23
C ILE A 446 -22.80 -8.09 -1.80
N TYR A 447 -24.04 -8.56 -1.56
CA TYR A 447 -24.42 -9.08 -0.25
C TYR A 447 -23.62 -10.33 0.14
N ARG A 448 -23.40 -11.25 -0.79
CA ARG A 448 -22.55 -12.43 -0.56
C ARG A 448 -21.12 -12.02 -0.21
N MET A 449 -20.54 -11.07 -0.96
CA MET A 449 -19.21 -10.53 -0.66
C MET A 449 -19.17 -9.91 0.74
N TRP A 450 -20.20 -9.12 1.11
CA TRP A 450 -20.30 -8.52 2.43
C TRP A 450 -20.32 -9.56 3.55
N MET A 451 -21.09 -10.64 3.40
CA MET A 451 -21.15 -11.76 4.36
C MET A 451 -19.81 -12.51 4.47
N ASP A 452 -19.17 -12.78 3.33
CA ASP A 452 -17.88 -13.46 3.28
C ASP A 452 -16.78 -12.59 3.94
N ILE A 453 -16.76 -11.27 3.69
CA ILE A 453 -15.85 -10.33 4.38
C ILE A 453 -16.12 -10.34 5.89
N GLY A 454 -17.39 -10.32 6.30
CA GLY A 454 -17.76 -10.41 7.71
C GLY A 454 -17.22 -11.70 8.37
N THR A 455 -17.24 -12.83 7.67
CA THR A 455 -16.63 -14.08 8.15
C THR A 455 -15.12 -13.93 8.33
N VAL A 456 -14.43 -13.36 7.35
CA VAL A 456 -12.98 -13.09 7.45
C VAL A 456 -12.68 -12.18 8.64
N VAL A 457 -13.41 -11.09 8.82
CA VAL A 457 -13.14 -10.10 9.89
C VAL A 457 -13.40 -10.67 11.29
N PHE A 458 -14.52 -11.41 11.48
CA PHE A 458 -14.98 -11.77 12.82
C PHE A 458 -14.67 -13.22 13.23
N LYS A 459 -14.24 -14.08 12.30
CA LYS A 459 -13.95 -15.49 12.60
C LYS A 459 -12.53 -15.91 12.23
N ASP A 460 -12.05 -15.51 11.04
CA ASP A 460 -10.85 -16.11 10.46
C ASP A 460 -9.58 -15.29 10.71
N THR A 461 -9.72 -13.99 11.05
CA THR A 461 -8.57 -13.08 11.21
C THR A 461 -8.11 -12.99 12.66
N ASN A 462 -6.80 -13.05 12.86
CA ASN A 462 -6.21 -12.76 14.17
C ASN A 462 -6.49 -11.29 14.56
N PRO A 463 -7.00 -11.01 15.77
CA PRO A 463 -7.25 -9.63 16.22
C PRO A 463 -6.04 -8.68 16.19
N ASN A 464 -4.84 -9.21 16.15
CA ASN A 464 -3.60 -8.43 16.04
C ASN A 464 -3.20 -8.11 14.60
N ASP A 465 -3.87 -8.70 13.60
CA ASP A 465 -3.63 -8.43 12.18
C ASP A 465 -4.40 -7.18 11.75
N ILE A 466 -3.89 -6.03 12.20
CA ILE A 466 -4.54 -4.73 12.01
C ILE A 466 -4.63 -4.35 10.53
N GLU A 467 -3.63 -4.66 9.72
CA GLU A 467 -3.60 -4.33 8.28
C GLU A 467 -4.73 -5.03 7.52
N LEU A 468 -4.94 -6.32 7.78
CA LEU A 468 -6.04 -7.07 7.18
C LEU A 468 -7.40 -6.61 7.71
N LEU A 469 -7.52 -6.39 9.02
CA LEU A 469 -8.77 -5.89 9.61
C LEU A 469 -9.17 -4.53 9.06
N GLU A 470 -8.24 -3.60 8.92
CA GLU A 470 -8.50 -2.26 8.38
C GLU A 470 -8.96 -2.32 6.92
N SER A 471 -8.23 -3.04 6.07
CA SER A 471 -8.58 -3.18 4.65
C SER A 471 -9.90 -3.93 4.43
N ALA A 472 -10.13 -5.02 5.15
CA ALA A 472 -11.35 -5.81 5.04
C ALA A 472 -12.59 -5.06 5.58
N THR A 473 -12.48 -4.37 6.74
CA THR A 473 -13.60 -3.56 7.26
C THR A 473 -13.92 -2.36 6.39
N SER A 474 -12.92 -1.78 5.70
CA SER A 474 -13.14 -0.73 4.70
C SER A 474 -13.98 -1.25 3.52
N ALA A 475 -13.61 -2.40 2.95
CA ALA A 475 -14.39 -3.05 1.89
C ALA A 475 -15.80 -3.46 2.37
N MET A 476 -15.93 -3.93 3.61
CA MET A 476 -17.21 -4.26 4.23
C MET A 476 -18.13 -3.04 4.33
N ARG A 477 -17.57 -1.90 4.75
CA ARG A 477 -18.27 -0.62 4.80
C ARG A 477 -18.74 -0.17 3.42
N ALA A 478 -17.87 -0.19 2.40
CA ALA A 478 -18.22 0.19 1.03
C ALA A 478 -19.32 -0.70 0.46
N ALA A 479 -19.26 -2.02 0.71
CA ALA A 479 -20.27 -2.96 0.26
C ALA A 479 -21.66 -2.64 0.84
N ILE A 480 -21.76 -2.40 2.14
CA ILE A 480 -23.06 -2.08 2.76
C ILE A 480 -23.57 -0.70 2.35
N GLN A 481 -22.69 0.28 2.17
CA GLN A 481 -23.04 1.60 1.64
C GLN A 481 -23.58 1.51 0.21
N ARG A 482 -23.06 0.59 -0.61
CA ARG A 482 -23.60 0.35 -1.96
C ARG A 482 -24.97 -0.29 -1.89
N LEU A 483 -25.15 -1.29 -1.02
CA LEU A 483 -26.43 -1.96 -0.80
C LEU A 483 -27.52 -1.01 -0.26
N SER A 484 -27.16 -0.01 0.53
CA SER A 484 -28.13 0.93 1.12
C SER A 484 -28.81 1.85 0.09
N LYS A 485 -28.18 2.07 -1.05
CA LYS A 485 -28.74 2.91 -2.13
C LYS A 485 -29.89 2.25 -2.90
N GLU A 486 -30.09 0.95 -2.74
CA GLU A 486 -30.95 0.09 -3.57
C GLU A 486 -32.08 -0.58 -2.77
N GLU A 487 -32.70 0.00 -1.80
CA GLU A 487 -33.83 -0.59 -1.03
C GLU A 487 -33.68 -2.09 -0.71
N ALA A 488 -32.57 -2.50 -0.12
CA ALA A 488 -32.23 -3.91 0.03
C ALA A 488 -33.09 -4.64 1.08
N LYS A 489 -34.22 -5.23 0.66
CA LYS A 489 -35.06 -6.12 1.49
C LYS A 489 -34.34 -7.35 2.05
N ILE A 490 -33.12 -7.56 1.58
CA ILE A 490 -32.25 -8.69 1.97
C ILE A 490 -31.87 -8.67 3.47
N PHE A 491 -31.91 -7.48 4.09
CA PHE A 491 -31.58 -7.28 5.51
C PHE A 491 -32.76 -7.47 6.46
N ASN A 492 -33.98 -7.73 5.98
CA ASN A 492 -35.19 -7.86 6.81
C ASN A 492 -35.15 -9.03 7.80
N ARG A 493 -34.18 -9.94 7.69
CA ARG A 493 -34.03 -11.11 8.57
C ARG A 493 -32.90 -10.96 9.58
N LEU A 494 -32.24 -9.81 9.62
CA LEU A 494 -31.16 -9.58 10.57
C LEU A 494 -31.66 -9.57 12.01
N THR A 495 -30.86 -10.16 12.87
CA THR A 495 -31.10 -10.26 14.31
C THR A 495 -29.98 -9.56 15.10
N LEU A 496 -30.20 -9.36 16.39
CA LEU A 496 -29.16 -8.83 17.28
C LEU A 496 -27.90 -9.72 17.29
N ALA A 497 -28.05 -11.04 17.11
CA ALA A 497 -26.93 -11.96 17.06
C ALA A 497 -26.00 -11.71 15.85
N ASP A 498 -26.54 -11.21 14.74
CA ASP A 498 -25.77 -10.89 13.54
C ASP A 498 -24.98 -9.56 13.67
N VAL A 499 -25.49 -8.63 14.47
CA VAL A 499 -24.89 -7.31 14.71
C VAL A 499 -23.88 -7.35 15.88
N GLN A 500 -24.07 -8.27 16.83
CA GLN A 500 -23.24 -8.37 18.02
C GLN A 500 -21.73 -8.54 17.75
N PRO A 501 -21.27 -9.30 16.73
CA PRO A 501 -19.86 -9.37 16.38
C PRO A 501 -19.24 -8.02 16.02
N MET A 502 -19.99 -7.14 15.32
CA MET A 502 -19.51 -5.79 14.94
C MET A 502 -19.36 -4.90 16.17
N ILE A 503 -20.35 -4.94 17.09
CA ILE A 503 -20.31 -4.22 18.37
C ILE A 503 -19.14 -4.68 19.24
N ASN A 504 -18.90 -5.98 19.31
CA ASN A 504 -17.80 -6.55 20.08
C ASN A 504 -16.43 -6.21 19.43
N GLY A 505 -16.35 -6.28 18.10
CA GLY A 505 -15.15 -5.92 17.35
C GLY A 505 -14.77 -4.45 17.54
N GLU A 506 -15.73 -3.54 17.51
CA GLU A 506 -15.50 -2.11 17.79
C GLU A 506 -14.91 -1.92 19.19
N ARG A 507 -15.52 -2.53 20.22
CA ARG A 507 -15.07 -2.39 21.62
C ARG A 507 -13.69 -2.96 21.91
N GLN A 508 -13.29 -4.02 21.20
CA GLN A 508 -12.05 -4.76 21.44
C GLN A 508 -10.89 -4.28 20.58
N CYS A 509 -11.15 -3.67 19.44
CA CYS A 509 -10.11 -3.26 18.51
C CYS A 509 -9.43 -1.97 18.97
N PRO A 510 -8.08 -1.94 19.07
CA PRO A 510 -7.34 -0.73 19.41
C PRO A 510 -7.19 0.24 18.23
N ASN A 511 -7.35 -0.23 16.99
CA ASN A 511 -7.15 0.59 15.79
C ASN A 511 -8.38 1.47 15.51
N THR A 512 -8.12 2.77 15.36
CA THR A 512 -9.17 3.79 15.18
C THR A 512 -9.89 3.63 13.84
N ASN A 513 -9.18 3.31 12.75
CA ASN A 513 -9.77 3.14 11.42
C ASN A 513 -10.74 1.95 11.37
N VAL A 514 -10.35 0.81 11.95
CA VAL A 514 -11.22 -0.37 12.07
C VAL A 514 -12.49 -0.02 12.83
N ARG A 515 -12.37 0.68 13.97
CA ARG A 515 -13.49 1.11 14.79
C ARG A 515 -14.45 2.04 14.04
N VAL A 516 -13.90 3.03 13.32
CA VAL A 516 -14.69 3.94 12.48
C VAL A 516 -15.42 3.19 11.38
N ASN A 517 -14.75 2.24 10.69
CA ASN A 517 -15.39 1.42 9.66
C ASN A 517 -16.58 0.62 10.23
N LEU A 518 -16.43 0.04 11.43
CA LEU A 518 -17.52 -0.71 12.10
C LEU A 518 -18.66 0.21 12.53
N ILE A 519 -18.36 1.40 13.08
CA ILE A 519 -19.35 2.42 13.44
C ILE A 519 -20.18 2.81 12.21
N ARG A 520 -19.54 3.15 11.11
CA ARG A 520 -20.21 3.52 9.85
C ARG A 520 -21.00 2.35 9.25
N THR A 521 -20.48 1.13 9.34
CA THR A 521 -21.21 -0.08 8.91
C THR A 521 -22.48 -0.29 9.70
N LEU A 522 -22.41 -0.16 11.04
CA LEU A 522 -23.59 -0.24 11.93
C LEU A 522 -24.61 0.86 11.64
N GLY A 523 -24.14 2.09 11.40
CA GLY A 523 -25.00 3.21 11.03
C GLY A 523 -25.74 2.99 9.73
N THR A 524 -25.01 2.56 8.69
CA THR A 524 -25.61 2.25 7.38
C THR A 524 -26.62 1.11 7.49
N LEU A 525 -26.34 0.10 8.31
CA LEU A 525 -27.28 -0.98 8.58
C LEU A 525 -28.56 -0.47 9.26
N ALA A 526 -28.44 0.43 10.24
CA ALA A 526 -29.59 1.05 10.90
C ALA A 526 -30.42 1.87 9.91
N LEU A 527 -29.79 2.61 8.98
CA LEU A 527 -30.47 3.34 7.90
C LEU A 527 -31.25 2.41 6.96
N ILE A 528 -30.67 1.28 6.56
CA ILE A 528 -31.39 0.28 5.75
C ILE A 528 -32.60 -0.26 6.49
N LEU A 529 -32.46 -0.55 7.77
CA LEU A 529 -33.55 -1.07 8.62
C LEU A 529 -34.63 -0.04 8.89
N MET A 530 -34.35 1.27 8.80
CA MET A 530 -35.35 2.33 8.96
C MET A 530 -36.48 2.24 7.92
N ASN A 531 -36.18 1.72 6.73
CA ASN A 531 -37.15 1.47 5.66
C ASN A 531 -38.04 0.24 5.93
N ASN A 532 -37.80 -0.48 7.06
CA ASN A 532 -38.53 -1.69 7.42
C ASN A 532 -39.32 -1.45 8.72
N ASP A 533 -40.62 -1.19 8.59
CA ASP A 533 -41.50 -0.88 9.72
C ASP A 533 -41.91 -2.17 10.48
N THR A 534 -40.91 -2.87 11.06
CA THR A 534 -41.14 -4.02 11.94
C THR A 534 -40.61 -3.77 13.33
N PRO A 535 -41.28 -4.32 14.40
CA PRO A 535 -40.82 -4.16 15.78
C PRO A 535 -39.38 -4.64 15.97
N GLU A 536 -38.97 -5.71 15.29
CA GLU A 536 -37.60 -6.28 15.35
C GLU A 536 -36.56 -5.31 14.76
N ALA A 537 -36.89 -4.65 13.65
CA ALA A 537 -36.01 -3.63 13.05
C ALA A 537 -35.89 -2.42 13.98
N HIS A 538 -36.98 -1.94 14.55
CA HIS A 538 -36.97 -0.82 15.50
C HIS A 538 -36.12 -1.13 16.75
N GLU A 539 -36.24 -2.34 17.32
CA GLU A 539 -35.42 -2.74 18.46
C GLU A 539 -33.93 -2.80 18.09
N LEU A 540 -33.59 -3.27 16.90
CA LEU A 540 -32.21 -3.33 16.42
C LEU A 540 -31.63 -1.92 16.21
N ILE A 541 -32.40 -1.00 15.61
CA ILE A 541 -32.01 0.40 15.43
C ILE A 541 -31.77 1.07 16.80
N LYS A 542 -32.69 0.87 17.76
CA LYS A 542 -32.52 1.40 19.13
C LYS A 542 -31.27 0.85 19.81
N HIS A 543 -30.97 -0.43 19.61
CA HIS A 543 -29.80 -1.05 20.18
C HIS A 543 -28.50 -0.45 19.61
N VAL A 544 -28.40 -0.33 18.27
CA VAL A 544 -27.28 0.30 17.59
C VAL A 544 -27.11 1.76 18.03
N SER A 545 -28.21 2.53 18.06
CA SER A 545 -28.17 3.94 18.46
C SER A 545 -27.73 4.12 19.91
N THR A 546 -28.20 3.26 20.82
CA THR A 546 -27.77 3.30 22.22
C THR A 546 -26.30 2.99 22.35
N PHE A 547 -25.80 2.00 21.58
CA PHE A 547 -24.39 1.65 21.54
C PHE A 547 -23.52 2.83 21.06
N LEU A 548 -23.92 3.51 19.96
CA LEU A 548 -23.19 4.68 19.44
C LEU A 548 -23.18 5.85 20.45
N LEU A 549 -24.30 6.09 21.13
CA LEU A 549 -24.38 7.11 22.18
C LEU A 549 -23.49 6.76 23.40
N ASP A 550 -23.33 5.48 23.72
CA ASP A 550 -22.47 5.05 24.81
C ASP A 550 -20.98 5.18 24.43
N ILE A 551 -20.61 4.94 23.15
CA ILE A 551 -19.26 5.30 22.64
C ILE A 551 -19.01 6.79 22.89
N CYS A 552 -19.93 7.67 22.50
CA CYS A 552 -19.76 9.12 22.68
C CYS A 552 -19.50 9.55 24.12
N LYS A 553 -20.04 8.81 25.12
CA LYS A 553 -19.83 9.11 26.56
C LYS A 553 -18.44 8.68 27.05
N THR A 554 -17.98 7.52 26.62
CA THR A 554 -16.80 6.82 27.20
C THR A 554 -15.52 7.03 26.39
N GLU A 555 -15.65 7.36 25.11
CA GLU A 555 -14.53 7.44 24.16
C GLU A 555 -13.57 8.59 24.48
N LEU A 556 -12.27 8.33 24.35
CA LEU A 556 -11.22 9.31 24.54
C LEU A 556 -10.88 10.06 23.25
N SER A 557 -10.91 9.38 22.10
CA SER A 557 -10.63 9.96 20.78
C SER A 557 -11.79 10.84 20.31
N VAL A 558 -11.52 12.11 20.07
CA VAL A 558 -12.52 13.03 19.54
C VAL A 558 -12.97 12.66 18.12
N TRP A 559 -12.10 12.04 17.34
CA TRP A 559 -12.46 11.57 16.00
C TRP A 559 -13.50 10.45 16.03
N ILE A 560 -13.28 9.38 16.82
CA ILE A 560 -14.27 8.31 16.99
C ILE A 560 -15.60 8.86 17.54
N MET A 561 -15.52 9.82 18.46
CA MET A 561 -16.71 10.49 18.98
C MET A 561 -17.44 11.28 17.88
N ALA A 562 -16.71 11.98 17.00
CA ALA A 562 -17.28 12.70 15.87
C ALA A 562 -17.98 11.75 14.90
N GLU A 563 -17.30 10.67 14.50
CA GLU A 563 -17.87 9.65 13.60
C GLU A 563 -19.13 9.01 14.17
N SER A 564 -19.16 8.74 15.48
CA SER A 564 -20.35 8.19 16.15
C SER A 564 -21.50 9.18 16.19
N LEU A 565 -21.23 10.47 16.47
CA LEU A 565 -22.25 11.54 16.49
C LEU A 565 -22.80 11.81 15.08
N ASP A 566 -21.93 11.84 14.09
CA ASP A 566 -22.32 12.02 12.68
C ASP A 566 -23.22 10.87 12.22
N THR A 567 -22.81 9.63 12.50
CA THR A 567 -23.60 8.44 12.22
C THR A 567 -24.97 8.47 12.90
N ILE A 568 -25.07 8.97 14.15
CA ILE A 568 -26.37 9.14 14.82
C ILE A 568 -27.21 10.22 14.13
N MET A 569 -26.62 11.34 13.73
CA MET A 569 -27.33 12.39 13.00
C MET A 569 -27.86 11.87 11.65
N ASP A 570 -27.08 11.04 10.96
CA ASP A 570 -27.51 10.39 9.72
C ASP A 570 -28.72 9.45 9.94
N ILE A 571 -28.66 8.57 10.96
CA ILE A 571 -29.74 7.63 11.28
C ILE A 571 -31.07 8.36 11.55
N TYR A 572 -31.00 9.51 12.21
CA TYR A 572 -32.19 10.28 12.63
C TYR A 572 -32.41 11.56 11.81
N ALA A 573 -31.84 11.64 10.58
CA ALA A 573 -31.98 12.83 9.74
C ALA A 573 -33.44 13.06 9.31
N GLU A 574 -34.11 12.01 8.88
CA GLU A 574 -35.46 12.06 8.35
C GLU A 574 -36.56 12.12 9.46
N ASP A 575 -37.74 12.64 9.10
CA ASP A 575 -38.87 12.84 10.02
C ASP A 575 -39.49 11.53 10.50
N ASP A 576 -39.46 10.48 9.70
CA ASP A 576 -39.97 9.15 10.03
C ASP A 576 -39.29 8.52 11.26
N SER A 577 -38.09 9.00 11.57
CA SER A 577 -37.31 8.57 12.72
C SER A 577 -37.68 9.26 14.06
N ASP A 578 -38.57 10.28 14.05
CA ASP A 578 -38.84 11.13 15.21
C ASP A 578 -39.43 10.37 16.41
N GLN A 579 -40.28 9.39 16.14
CA GLN A 579 -40.84 8.55 17.22
C GLN A 579 -39.74 7.72 17.90
N LEU A 580 -38.85 7.05 17.10
CA LEU A 580 -37.74 6.29 17.67
C LEU A 580 -36.73 7.19 18.39
N ALA A 581 -36.49 8.41 17.89
CA ALA A 581 -35.64 9.40 18.53
C ALA A 581 -36.19 9.81 19.91
N SER A 582 -37.51 9.97 20.01
CA SER A 582 -38.20 10.24 21.26
C SER A 582 -38.08 9.09 22.26
N GLU A 583 -38.31 7.86 21.82
CA GLU A 583 -38.22 6.65 22.67
C GLU A 583 -36.85 6.47 23.31
N ILE A 584 -35.77 6.74 22.59
CA ILE A 584 -34.38 6.64 23.10
C ILE A 584 -33.91 7.91 23.83
N LYS A 585 -34.75 8.94 23.92
CA LYS A 585 -34.42 10.27 24.50
C LYS A 585 -33.18 10.89 23.83
N LEU A 586 -33.15 10.84 22.48
CA LEU A 586 -31.99 11.24 21.69
C LEU A 586 -31.57 12.69 21.99
N VAL A 587 -32.52 13.63 21.94
CA VAL A 587 -32.24 15.06 22.10
C VAL A 587 -31.67 15.37 23.48
N GLU A 588 -32.20 14.79 24.55
CA GLU A 588 -31.68 14.96 25.91
C GLU A 588 -30.22 14.46 26.02
N LYS A 589 -29.93 13.29 25.41
CA LYS A 589 -28.57 12.72 25.41
C LYS A 589 -27.60 13.58 24.61
N LEU A 590 -28.02 14.10 23.46
CA LEU A 590 -27.18 14.97 22.63
C LEU A 590 -26.87 16.31 23.29
N HIS A 591 -27.83 16.89 24.06
CA HIS A 591 -27.57 18.08 24.85
C HIS A 591 -26.45 17.91 25.88
N VAL A 592 -26.33 16.72 26.46
CA VAL A 592 -25.22 16.39 27.37
C VAL A 592 -23.91 16.16 26.63
N LEU A 593 -23.98 15.53 25.46
CA LEU A 593 -22.79 15.16 24.69
C LEU A 593 -22.14 16.33 23.93
N ALA A 594 -22.94 17.28 23.42
CA ALA A 594 -22.42 18.37 22.60
C ALA A 594 -21.34 19.24 23.31
N PRO A 595 -21.52 19.68 24.58
CA PRO A 595 -20.48 20.40 25.29
C PRO A 595 -19.24 19.55 25.59
N LEU A 596 -19.42 18.24 25.86
CA LEU A 596 -18.31 17.32 26.07
C LEU A 596 -17.48 17.16 24.80
N PHE A 597 -18.14 17.00 23.65
CA PHE A 597 -17.51 16.93 22.35
C PHE A 597 -16.70 18.20 22.02
N LYS A 598 -17.32 19.38 22.17
CA LYS A 598 -16.65 20.66 21.94
C LYS A 598 -15.40 20.83 22.80
N ASN A 599 -15.43 20.39 24.06
CA ASN A 599 -14.28 20.46 24.96
C ASN A 599 -13.15 19.51 24.50
N LYS A 600 -13.47 18.25 24.14
CA LYS A 600 -12.48 17.29 23.62
C LYS A 600 -11.88 17.77 22.29
N MET A 601 -12.68 18.32 21.39
CA MET A 601 -12.22 18.89 20.13
C MET A 601 -11.16 19.98 20.36
N ARG A 602 -11.40 20.92 21.28
CA ARG A 602 -10.43 21.95 21.62
C ARG A 602 -9.11 21.39 22.15
N GLN A 603 -9.19 20.33 22.97
CA GLN A 603 -8.00 19.69 23.54
C GLN A 603 -7.16 18.92 22.50
N GLN A 604 -7.81 18.29 21.53
CA GLN A 604 -7.15 17.38 20.59
C GLN A 604 -6.92 17.99 19.19
N ARG A 605 -7.32 19.24 18.94
CA ARG A 605 -7.29 19.89 17.61
C ARG A 605 -5.91 19.73 16.90
N LYS A 606 -4.83 19.85 17.64
CA LYS A 606 -3.46 19.75 17.09
C LYS A 606 -3.08 18.34 16.65
N ASN A 607 -3.79 17.31 17.11
CA ASN A 607 -3.47 15.90 16.88
C ASN A 607 -4.41 15.25 15.85
N LEU A 608 -5.34 16.01 15.26
CA LEU A 608 -6.36 15.47 14.37
C LEU A 608 -5.89 15.26 12.92
N GLY A 609 -4.83 15.96 12.50
CA GLY A 609 -4.37 15.87 11.10
C GLY A 609 -5.52 16.11 10.11
N ASP A 610 -5.67 15.20 9.16
CA ASP A 610 -6.69 15.27 8.09
C ASP A 610 -8.13 15.17 8.62
N ASN A 611 -8.33 14.67 9.85
CA ASN A 611 -9.66 14.52 10.44
C ASN A 611 -10.24 15.82 11.02
N VAL A 612 -9.51 16.94 10.98
CA VAL A 612 -9.96 18.25 11.47
C VAL A 612 -11.25 18.70 10.79
N ALA A 613 -11.35 18.52 9.47
CA ALA A 613 -12.51 18.92 8.68
C ALA A 613 -13.79 18.21 9.15
N ILE A 614 -13.74 16.88 9.29
CA ILE A 614 -14.87 16.05 9.75
C ILE A 614 -15.32 16.47 11.16
N VAL A 615 -14.37 16.57 12.09
CA VAL A 615 -14.66 16.95 13.48
C VAL A 615 -15.28 18.36 13.57
N SER A 616 -14.81 19.31 12.76
CA SER A 616 -15.36 20.67 12.70
C SER A 616 -16.79 20.69 12.15
N THR A 617 -17.05 19.92 11.09
CA THR A 617 -18.38 19.79 10.48
C THR A 617 -19.38 19.24 11.49
N VAL A 618 -19.02 18.16 12.20
CA VAL A 618 -19.86 17.57 13.24
C VAL A 618 -20.14 18.57 14.37
N ASN A 619 -19.13 19.34 14.81
CA ASN A 619 -19.32 20.37 15.84
C ASN A 619 -20.30 21.47 15.39
N THR A 620 -20.32 21.83 14.13
CA THR A 620 -21.25 22.82 13.57
C THR A 620 -22.66 22.25 13.45
N ASN A 621 -22.79 21.01 13.01
CA ASN A 621 -24.05 20.37 12.69
C ASN A 621 -24.82 19.90 13.95
N ILE A 622 -24.12 19.42 14.98
CA ILE A 622 -24.78 18.85 16.16
C ILE A 622 -25.80 19.81 16.82
N MET A 623 -25.48 21.09 16.94
CA MET A 623 -26.39 22.07 17.57
C MET A 623 -27.59 22.44 16.68
N ARG A 624 -27.37 22.41 15.33
CA ARG A 624 -28.47 22.60 14.36
C ARG A 624 -29.40 21.40 14.40
N PHE A 625 -28.86 20.20 14.42
CA PHE A 625 -29.60 18.95 14.51
C PHE A 625 -30.44 18.85 15.79
N ILE A 626 -29.87 19.19 16.95
CA ILE A 626 -30.57 19.21 18.22
C ILE A 626 -31.79 20.13 18.14
N ARG A 627 -31.62 21.39 17.68
CA ARG A 627 -32.73 22.36 17.56
C ARG A 627 -33.81 21.88 16.60
N TYR A 628 -33.42 21.28 15.50
CA TYR A 628 -34.34 20.72 14.51
C TYR A 628 -35.18 19.60 15.13
N LYS A 629 -34.57 18.61 15.75
CA LYS A 629 -35.26 17.48 16.35
C LYS A 629 -36.09 17.88 17.59
N GLU A 630 -35.65 18.85 18.39
CA GLU A 630 -36.48 19.40 19.51
C GLU A 630 -37.79 19.97 19.02
N LYS A 631 -37.77 20.73 17.93
CA LYS A 631 -39.00 21.30 17.36
C LYS A 631 -39.93 20.18 16.88
N ARG A 632 -39.39 19.21 16.15
CA ARG A 632 -40.16 18.08 15.62
C ARG A 632 -40.79 17.21 16.69
N ILE A 633 -40.02 16.82 17.71
CA ILE A 633 -40.52 15.96 18.82
C ILE A 633 -41.52 16.67 19.71
N ARG A 634 -41.51 18.02 19.81
CA ARG A 634 -42.53 18.77 20.51
C ARG A 634 -43.86 18.79 19.76
N ASP A 635 -43.83 18.67 18.46
CA ASP A 635 -45.01 18.70 17.58
C ASP A 635 -45.66 17.30 17.43
N LEU A 636 -44.99 16.21 17.93
CA LEU A 636 -45.53 14.85 18.08
C LEU A 636 -46.40 14.73 19.34
#